data_dbb63c505ab23737c2d9b912fbf28dab
#
_entry.id   dbb63c505ab23737c2d9b912fbf28dab
#
_cell.length_a   1.000
_cell.length_b   1.000
_cell.length_c   1.000
_cell.angle_alpha   90.00
_cell.angle_beta   90.00
_cell.angle_gamma   90.00
#
_symmetry.space_group_name_H-M   'P 1'
#
loop_
_entity.id
_entity.type
_entity.pdbx_description
1 polymer ?
#
loop_
_entity_poly.entity_id
_entity_poly.type
_entity_poly.pdbx_seq_one_letter_code
_entity_poly.pdbx_strand_id
1 'polypeptide(L)'
;MIVRPILCRPFVGRRAELAYLRERRLEAGVSRGSLVFVAGDAGLGKSRLISEFCRSLAYSRWRITHGFCREFGGRPYGPILDAISSAESTAAAVVPAESKRQYFEAIVERFVDIASRKALVVVLEDLHWADAATLDLLAYFGSRLHRMRVLVLASFRPDLHAGHPAAAGIEKVGHSAHAGRIDIGPLEGSELQTFIDEALSGFNLSAKRRRAIALAGEGNPFFTEELLKNAVQEAAERRNSGDVQAVPPSVRTTLLERLRPFEGTDRRIVTQAAAIGRTFTLDLLAEVAETEPKDLILTLRRARDFQLIEEVGPDRFRFRHGLTREVICDDFLAAELRPLHRRIALTIERAPGSDRSIEALAYHWWAAGDDQLCVQYNELAGDAARNVYAHGDAIAFYERALEADSIEPLTRGSILEKIANLRLVSSMAEEGQAAYNAAADAFASAGAFECEAVCRVRAAMTAYTINLSDTSASLEHMLARLDATEYLARARLHLGIAWIAIGLRFPSRAQAHLALVDRRATAGTTDVGVRFHNVAAAIAAAFGDADGFRREHAAWLDAARAHGAGATAGVYYNAAKYFAWFGLHEDARENIRHALRVARETRSRHAEECAHATAALCYILSGDLQAAREAVEAVPTTSDNRVNIVFAAGAGTAVGTYVGDENLIEKWFDGFEGAIVSAPEIECGYGFAEVLARRGRAKDAQELLHRVLPQCELIRGEVPTLLAIARHGAAADRDRAREYLARAATMGDSLERPALALFDAVCYLESGRFEQAKRLAKEAAEGFRRFRTPLLEAEARETAGELESALALYRRCGATHHARRLEAGRPSKIGTSNDVDAAKLAVLSSREREIVALAASGHSNLEIAHSLFISHKTVEKHLGSAFQKLGVSSRRGLRPYATARS
;
A
#
# COMPACT_ATOMS: atom_id res chain seq x y z
N MET A 1 -10.16 57.76 -3.03
CA MET A 1 -9.45 57.77 -1.75
C MET A 1 -9.11 56.30 -1.46
N ILE A 2 -7.84 55.91 -1.60
CA ILE A 2 -7.41 54.51 -1.38
C ILE A 2 -7.48 54.28 0.13
N VAL A 3 -8.51 53.56 0.59
CA VAL A 3 -8.60 53.12 1.98
C VAL A 3 -7.46 52.14 2.22
N ARG A 4 -6.55 52.47 3.17
CA ARG A 4 -5.47 51.58 3.56
C ARG A 4 -6.05 50.19 3.92
N PRO A 5 -5.46 49.11 3.42
CA PRO A 5 -5.98 47.77 3.73
C PRO A 5 -5.94 47.54 5.24
N ILE A 6 -7.06 47.08 5.77
CA ILE A 6 -7.14 46.62 7.16
C ILE A 6 -6.43 45.30 7.20
N LEU A 7 -5.41 45.22 7.98
CA LEU A 7 -4.67 44.00 8.29
C LEU A 7 -4.38 43.99 9.78
N CYS A 8 -4.81 42.96 10.47
CA CYS A 8 -4.27 42.71 11.81
C CYS A 8 -2.80 42.29 11.63
N ARG A 9 -1.88 43.27 11.70
CA ARG A 9 -0.43 43.04 11.58
C ARG A 9 0.14 42.22 12.71
N PRO A 10 -0.20 42.47 14.00
CA PRO A 10 0.23 41.65 15.12
C PRO A 10 -0.39 40.25 15.02
N PHE A 11 0.37 39.26 15.50
CA PHE A 11 -0.15 37.91 15.67
C PHE A 11 -0.86 37.85 17.03
N VAL A 12 -2.16 37.56 17.00
CA VAL A 12 -3.00 37.56 18.19
C VAL A 12 -3.28 36.14 18.64
N GLY A 13 -3.15 35.87 19.94
CA GLY A 13 -3.44 34.57 20.54
C GLY A 13 -2.44 33.47 20.18
N ARG A 14 -2.91 32.22 20.24
CA ARG A 14 -2.15 31.03 19.81
C ARG A 14 -0.82 30.81 20.53
N ARG A 15 -0.73 31.21 21.79
CA ARG A 15 0.52 31.12 22.57
C ARG A 15 0.91 29.70 22.88
N ALA A 16 -0.08 28.81 23.13
CA ALA A 16 0.14 27.39 23.42
C ALA A 16 0.67 26.67 22.19
N GLU A 17 0.07 26.93 21.03
CA GLU A 17 0.45 26.34 19.75
C GLU A 17 1.89 26.76 19.36
N LEU A 18 2.22 28.03 19.50
CA LEU A 18 3.59 28.51 19.28
C LEU A 18 4.59 27.90 20.29
N ALA A 19 4.22 27.73 21.55
CA ALA A 19 5.08 27.09 22.55
C ALA A 19 5.35 25.63 22.18
N TYR A 20 4.33 24.89 21.76
CA TYR A 20 4.44 23.50 21.27
C TYR A 20 5.39 23.40 20.06
N LEU A 21 5.23 24.27 19.06
CA LEU A 21 6.13 24.29 17.90
C LEU A 21 7.59 24.59 18.28
N ARG A 22 7.80 25.48 19.27
CA ARG A 22 9.14 25.79 19.80
C ARG A 22 9.77 24.59 20.50
N GLU A 23 8.99 23.84 21.26
CA GLU A 23 9.44 22.60 21.89
C GLU A 23 9.86 21.56 20.86
N ARG A 24 9.00 21.26 19.87
CA ARG A 24 9.32 20.33 18.78
C ARG A 24 10.57 20.75 17.99
N ARG A 25 10.76 22.03 17.78
CA ARG A 25 11.99 22.57 17.19
C ARG A 25 13.24 22.26 18.02
N LEU A 26 13.16 22.43 19.33
CA LEU A 26 14.30 22.14 20.21
C LEU A 26 14.69 20.66 20.14
N GLU A 27 13.72 19.77 20.14
CA GLU A 27 13.94 18.34 19.98
C GLU A 27 14.55 17.99 18.61
N ALA A 28 14.02 18.55 17.54
CA ALA A 28 14.58 18.36 16.22
C ALA A 28 16.03 18.88 16.12
N GLY A 29 16.37 19.93 16.86
CA GLY A 29 17.74 20.49 16.94
C GLY A 29 18.77 19.49 17.47
N VAL A 30 18.36 18.51 18.29
CA VAL A 30 19.19 17.45 18.85
C VAL A 30 18.95 16.09 18.16
N SER A 31 18.61 16.11 16.89
CA SER A 31 18.34 14.92 16.05
C SER A 31 17.17 14.06 16.55
N ARG A 32 16.15 14.69 17.10
CA ARG A 32 14.84 14.08 17.42
C ARG A 32 13.77 14.77 16.58
N GLY A 33 13.88 14.62 15.27
CA GLY A 33 12.95 15.22 14.32
C GLY A 33 11.55 14.66 14.48
N SER A 34 10.57 15.46 14.08
CA SER A 34 9.15 15.12 14.16
C SER A 34 8.35 15.77 13.05
N LEU A 35 7.13 15.27 12.84
CA LEU A 35 6.14 15.86 11.96
C LEU A 35 5.02 16.44 12.82
N VAL A 36 4.60 17.67 12.54
CA VAL A 36 3.48 18.32 13.24
C VAL A 36 2.41 18.71 12.23
N PHE A 37 1.24 18.14 12.40
CA PHE A 37 0.04 18.55 11.68
C PHE A 37 -0.55 19.80 12.30
N VAL A 38 -0.92 20.75 11.44
CA VAL A 38 -1.67 21.94 11.81
C VAL A 38 -3.04 21.85 11.14
N ALA A 39 -4.02 21.35 11.89
CA ALA A 39 -5.38 21.10 11.43
C ALA A 39 -6.31 22.24 11.80
N GLY A 40 -7.31 22.48 10.98
CA GLY A 40 -8.36 23.49 11.24
C GLY A 40 -9.06 23.90 9.94
N ASP A 41 -10.24 24.48 10.07
CA ASP A 41 -11.05 24.89 8.92
C ASP A 41 -10.42 26.05 8.13
N ALA A 42 -11.02 26.34 6.98
CA ALA A 42 -10.57 27.44 6.15
C ALA A 42 -10.65 28.78 6.91
N GLY A 43 -9.59 29.59 6.82
CA GLY A 43 -9.57 30.93 7.41
C GLY A 43 -9.18 31.01 8.89
N LEU A 44 -9.04 29.89 9.63
CA LEU A 44 -8.67 29.89 11.06
C LEU A 44 -7.22 30.28 11.36
N GLY A 45 -6.39 30.48 10.35
CA GLY A 45 -5.04 31.03 10.51
C GLY A 45 -3.91 29.99 10.57
N LYS A 46 -4.09 28.78 10.03
CA LYS A 46 -3.05 27.74 9.93
C LYS A 46 -1.74 28.25 9.33
N SER A 47 -1.80 28.75 8.11
CA SER A 47 -0.62 29.30 7.40
C SER A 47 -0.03 30.52 8.14
N ARG A 48 -0.85 31.31 8.84
CA ARG A 48 -0.39 32.43 9.64
C ARG A 48 0.42 31.98 10.88
N LEU A 49 -0.05 30.94 11.58
CA LEU A 49 0.67 30.32 12.70
C LEU A 49 2.05 29.79 12.24
N ILE A 50 2.07 29.04 11.13
CA ILE A 50 3.31 28.50 10.56
C ILE A 50 4.25 29.64 10.15
N SER A 51 3.75 30.66 9.45
CA SER A 51 4.54 31.82 9.04
C SER A 51 5.11 32.59 10.24
N GLU A 52 4.34 32.79 11.32
CA GLU A 52 4.80 33.44 12.53
C GLU A 52 5.90 32.66 13.23
N PHE A 53 5.72 31.35 13.34
CA PHE A 53 6.76 30.45 13.84
C PHE A 53 8.03 30.52 12.97
N CYS A 54 7.91 30.41 11.66
CA CYS A 54 9.03 30.49 10.71
C CYS A 54 9.75 31.87 10.79
N ARG A 55 9.00 32.96 10.93
CA ARG A 55 9.56 34.31 11.09
C ARG A 55 10.42 34.40 12.35
N SER A 56 10.03 33.75 13.44
CA SER A 56 10.82 33.69 14.67
C SER A 56 12.17 32.98 14.49
N LEU A 57 12.37 32.27 13.38
CA LEU A 57 13.58 31.53 13.04
C LEU A 57 14.50 32.29 12.05
N ALA A 58 14.10 33.45 11.52
CA ALA A 58 14.79 34.16 10.44
C ALA A 58 16.28 34.41 10.73
N TYR A 59 16.63 34.65 12.01
CA TYR A 59 18.02 34.89 12.44
C TYR A 59 18.69 33.69 13.10
N SER A 60 18.11 32.50 12.95
CA SER A 60 18.59 31.27 13.59
C SER A 60 19.46 30.41 12.64
N ARG A 61 20.09 29.37 13.20
CA ARG A 61 20.82 28.35 12.39
C ARG A 61 19.90 27.33 11.71
N TRP A 62 18.64 27.70 11.43
CA TRP A 62 17.67 26.87 10.78
C TRP A 62 17.48 27.29 9.31
N ARG A 63 17.28 26.32 8.45
CA ARG A 63 16.81 26.53 7.07
C ARG A 63 15.32 26.23 7.01
N ILE A 64 14.58 27.04 6.29
CA ILE A 64 13.15 26.86 6.08
C ILE A 64 12.93 26.58 4.61
N THR A 65 12.17 25.55 4.30
CA THR A 65 11.79 25.18 2.94
C THR A 65 10.29 25.00 2.85
N HIS A 66 9.72 25.30 1.68
CA HIS A 66 8.29 25.27 1.46
C HIS A 66 7.93 24.35 0.29
N GLY A 67 6.91 23.54 0.47
CA GLY A 67 6.19 22.78 -0.56
C GLY A 67 4.71 23.08 -0.48
N PHE A 68 4.07 23.26 -1.64
CA PHE A 68 2.66 23.59 -1.72
C PHE A 68 1.93 22.47 -2.46
N CYS A 69 0.93 21.85 -1.82
CA CYS A 69 0.04 20.94 -2.50
C CYS A 69 -0.88 21.74 -3.43
N ARG A 70 -1.07 21.24 -4.63
CA ARG A 70 -1.87 21.90 -5.66
C ARG A 70 -3.19 21.19 -5.81
N GLU A 71 -4.26 21.94 -5.84
CA GLU A 71 -5.60 21.41 -6.09
C GLU A 71 -5.71 20.70 -7.45
N PHE A 72 -5.01 21.22 -8.47
CA PHE A 72 -5.00 20.70 -9.84
C PHE A 72 -3.60 20.72 -10.43
N GLY A 73 -3.30 19.73 -11.30
CA GLY A 73 -2.09 19.72 -12.12
C GLY A 73 -0.79 19.63 -11.31
N GLY A 74 -0.84 19.07 -10.10
CA GLY A 74 0.33 18.77 -9.31
C GLY A 74 1.06 17.53 -9.85
N ARG A 75 2.41 17.61 -9.96
CA ARG A 75 3.22 16.42 -10.26
C ARG A 75 3.33 15.52 -9.03
N PRO A 76 3.44 14.20 -9.20
CA PRO A 76 3.69 13.30 -8.09
C PRO A 76 4.92 13.71 -7.27
N TYR A 77 4.80 13.64 -5.94
CA TYR A 77 5.80 14.12 -4.97
C TYR A 77 6.13 15.63 -5.06
N GLY A 78 5.38 16.40 -5.85
CA GLY A 78 5.67 17.81 -6.16
C GLY A 78 6.00 18.65 -4.93
N PRO A 79 5.18 18.70 -3.88
CA PRO A 79 5.45 19.51 -2.68
C PRO A 79 6.76 19.17 -1.99
N ILE A 80 7.15 17.89 -1.95
CA ILE A 80 8.39 17.44 -1.32
C ILE A 80 9.60 17.80 -2.19
N LEU A 81 9.49 17.60 -3.50
CA LEU A 81 10.54 17.96 -4.45
C LEU A 81 10.74 19.49 -4.53
N ASP A 82 9.67 20.26 -4.45
CA ASP A 82 9.75 21.74 -4.38
C ASP A 82 10.45 22.21 -3.09
N ALA A 83 10.18 21.54 -1.95
CA ALA A 83 10.88 21.83 -0.70
C ALA A 83 12.38 21.53 -0.79
N ILE A 84 12.81 20.45 -1.44
CA ILE A 84 14.22 20.14 -1.69
C ILE A 84 14.84 21.20 -2.61
N SER A 85 14.20 21.49 -3.75
CA SER A 85 14.71 22.48 -4.72
C SER A 85 14.90 23.86 -4.11
N SER A 86 13.99 24.29 -3.24
CA SER A 86 14.11 25.55 -2.50
C SER A 86 15.27 25.55 -1.50
N ALA A 87 15.70 24.38 -1.04
CA ALA A 87 16.85 24.25 -0.14
C ALA A 87 18.19 24.24 -0.89
N GLU A 88 18.26 23.66 -2.09
CA GLU A 88 19.52 23.44 -2.81
C GLU A 88 19.79 24.49 -3.90
N SER A 89 18.82 25.32 -4.24
CA SER A 89 18.88 26.29 -5.34
C SER A 89 19.12 25.64 -6.73
N THR A 90 18.89 24.33 -6.80
CA THR A 90 18.99 23.51 -8.03
C THR A 90 17.71 22.72 -8.20
N ALA A 91 17.28 22.51 -9.45
CA ALA A 91 16.13 21.65 -9.71
C ALA A 91 16.41 20.24 -9.18
N ALA A 92 15.50 19.72 -8.35
CA ALA A 92 15.61 18.36 -7.86
C ALA A 92 15.43 17.40 -9.06
N ALA A 93 16.52 16.90 -9.60
CA ALA A 93 16.49 15.90 -10.65
C ALA A 93 15.86 14.61 -10.10
N VAL A 94 14.98 14.00 -10.89
CA VAL A 94 14.46 12.67 -10.60
C VAL A 94 15.63 11.71 -10.58
N VAL A 95 15.85 11.03 -9.46
CA VAL A 95 16.90 10.04 -9.31
C VAL A 95 16.43 8.76 -10.01
N PRO A 96 17.18 8.21 -10.96
CA PRO A 96 16.86 6.90 -11.52
C PRO A 96 16.84 5.86 -10.39
N ALA A 97 15.71 5.19 -10.21
CA ALA A 97 15.55 4.16 -9.19
C ALA A 97 14.90 2.93 -9.83
N GLU A 98 15.22 1.76 -9.33
CA GLU A 98 14.67 0.50 -9.82
C GLU A 98 13.42 0.06 -9.02
N SER A 99 13.11 0.78 -7.92
CA SER A 99 11.96 0.51 -7.07
C SER A 99 11.47 1.76 -6.35
N LYS A 100 10.19 1.77 -5.97
CA LYS A 100 9.56 2.82 -5.15
C LYS A 100 10.37 3.10 -3.88
N ARG A 101 10.87 2.07 -3.22
CA ARG A 101 11.65 2.21 -1.99
C ARG A 101 13.00 2.90 -2.24
N GLN A 102 13.73 2.52 -3.28
CA GLN A 102 14.98 3.19 -3.64
C GLN A 102 14.75 4.67 -3.97
N TYR A 103 13.64 4.95 -4.67
CA TYR A 103 13.24 6.33 -4.95
C TYR A 103 12.98 7.11 -3.66
N PHE A 104 12.28 6.51 -2.69
CA PHE A 104 12.03 7.12 -1.39
C PHE A 104 13.32 7.31 -0.57
N GLU A 105 14.19 6.29 -0.54
CA GLU A 105 15.50 6.35 0.14
C GLU A 105 16.34 7.49 -0.43
N ALA A 106 16.44 7.62 -1.74
CA ALA A 106 17.19 8.69 -2.39
C ALA A 106 16.65 10.09 -2.03
N ILE A 107 15.33 10.26 -1.94
CA ILE A 107 14.72 11.54 -1.50
C ILE A 107 15.03 11.82 -0.04
N VAL A 108 14.92 10.81 0.84
CA VAL A 108 15.22 10.96 2.27
C VAL A 108 16.70 11.27 2.50
N GLU A 109 17.62 10.65 1.78
CA GLU A 109 19.05 10.93 1.85
C GLU A 109 19.36 12.40 1.51
N ARG A 110 18.67 12.98 0.52
CA ARG A 110 18.83 14.41 0.23
C ARG A 110 18.42 15.28 1.40
N PHE A 111 17.33 14.96 2.10
CA PHE A 111 16.96 15.69 3.33
C PHE A 111 18.00 15.50 4.44
N VAL A 112 18.59 14.32 4.58
CA VAL A 112 19.70 14.07 5.52
C VAL A 112 20.89 14.95 5.19
N ASP A 113 21.29 15.05 3.92
CA ASP A 113 22.40 15.89 3.47
C ASP A 113 22.16 17.38 3.74
N ILE A 114 20.95 17.87 3.43
CA ILE A 114 20.57 19.24 3.71
C ILE A 114 20.58 19.49 5.22
N ALA A 115 20.00 18.58 6.02
CA ALA A 115 19.88 18.73 7.47
C ALA A 115 21.23 18.55 8.20
N SER A 116 22.20 17.84 7.61
CA SER A 116 23.57 17.72 8.15
C SER A 116 24.28 19.06 8.20
N ARG A 117 24.07 19.89 7.18
CA ARG A 117 24.69 21.22 7.06
C ARG A 117 23.97 22.25 7.93
N LYS A 118 22.65 22.25 7.95
CA LYS A 118 21.81 23.18 8.69
C LYS A 118 20.49 22.52 9.07
N ALA A 119 20.09 22.62 10.35
CA ALA A 119 18.81 22.06 10.78
C ALA A 119 17.66 22.63 9.92
N LEU A 120 16.65 21.82 9.62
CA LEU A 120 15.66 22.08 8.58
C LEU A 120 14.24 22.15 9.15
N VAL A 121 13.48 23.15 8.75
CA VAL A 121 12.02 23.18 8.85
C VAL A 121 11.47 23.01 7.45
N VAL A 122 10.69 21.96 7.24
CA VAL A 122 9.97 21.68 6.00
C VAL A 122 8.51 22.02 6.20
N VAL A 123 8.01 22.99 5.46
CA VAL A 123 6.60 23.42 5.50
C VAL A 123 5.88 22.83 4.30
N LEU A 124 4.84 22.06 4.54
CA LEU A 124 3.95 21.51 3.52
C LEU A 124 2.55 22.11 3.74
N GLU A 125 2.12 22.97 2.83
CA GLU A 125 0.83 23.61 2.94
C GLU A 125 -0.27 22.92 2.16
N ASP A 126 -1.47 22.89 2.73
CA ASP A 126 -2.71 22.39 2.14
C ASP A 126 -2.65 20.90 1.75
N LEU A 127 -2.19 20.06 2.70
CA LEU A 127 -1.98 18.63 2.51
C LEU A 127 -3.26 17.85 2.08
N HIS A 128 -4.44 18.45 2.26
CA HIS A 128 -5.70 17.89 1.73
C HIS A 128 -5.75 17.88 0.20
N TRP A 129 -4.89 18.60 -0.49
CA TRP A 129 -4.69 18.56 -1.94
C TRP A 129 -3.43 17.78 -2.35
N ALA A 130 -2.83 17.04 -1.42
CA ALA A 130 -1.66 16.24 -1.75
C ALA A 130 -2.05 15.04 -2.62
N ASP A 131 -1.18 14.73 -3.58
CA ASP A 131 -1.23 13.49 -4.34
C ASP A 131 -0.94 12.27 -3.43
N ALA A 132 -1.42 11.09 -3.83
CA ALA A 132 -1.26 9.87 -3.05
C ALA A 132 0.21 9.51 -2.84
N ALA A 133 1.05 9.76 -3.84
CA ALA A 133 2.48 9.48 -3.77
C ALA A 133 3.20 10.40 -2.75
N THR A 134 2.82 11.68 -2.67
CA THR A 134 3.32 12.61 -1.65
C THR A 134 2.99 12.12 -0.24
N LEU A 135 1.76 11.63 0.00
CA LEU A 135 1.35 11.09 1.30
C LEU A 135 2.09 9.81 1.66
N ASP A 136 2.29 8.90 0.71
CA ASP A 136 3.07 7.68 0.91
C ASP A 136 4.53 7.98 1.26
N LEU A 137 5.15 8.92 0.53
CA LEU A 137 6.51 9.36 0.81
C LEU A 137 6.61 10.07 2.18
N LEU A 138 5.61 10.87 2.54
CA LEU A 138 5.57 11.54 3.84
C LEU A 138 5.43 10.54 5.00
N ALA A 139 4.64 9.48 4.85
CA ALA A 139 4.55 8.39 5.81
C ALA A 139 5.90 7.66 5.98
N TYR A 140 6.55 7.36 4.86
CA TYR A 140 7.88 6.76 4.86
C TYR A 140 8.93 7.67 5.51
N PHE A 141 8.93 8.96 5.21
CA PHE A 141 9.82 9.96 5.78
C PHE A 141 9.56 10.14 7.28
N GLY A 142 8.30 10.22 7.70
CA GLY A 142 7.88 10.36 9.09
C GLY A 142 8.46 9.30 10.01
N SER A 143 8.53 8.05 9.56
CA SER A 143 9.10 6.94 10.33
C SER A 143 10.62 7.07 10.60
N ARG A 144 11.32 7.93 9.86
CA ARG A 144 12.79 8.14 9.92
C ARG A 144 13.20 9.45 10.56
N LEU A 145 12.29 10.37 10.77
CA LEU A 145 12.56 11.72 11.31
C LEU A 145 13.28 11.69 12.66
N HIS A 146 13.04 10.69 13.49
CA HIS A 146 13.59 10.56 14.84
C HIS A 146 15.13 10.55 14.94
N ARG A 147 15.82 10.43 13.82
CA ARG A 147 17.29 10.49 13.72
C ARG A 147 17.79 11.68 12.92
N MET A 148 16.91 12.64 12.63
CA MET A 148 17.22 13.74 11.74
C MET A 148 17.00 15.09 12.45
N ARG A 149 17.74 16.11 12.00
CA ARG A 149 17.56 17.50 12.47
C ARG A 149 16.50 18.20 11.60
N VAL A 150 15.31 17.59 11.51
CA VAL A 150 14.23 18.02 10.64
C VAL A 150 12.92 18.14 11.44
N LEU A 151 12.25 19.28 11.29
CA LEU A 151 10.88 19.50 11.74
C LEU A 151 9.99 19.68 10.51
N VAL A 152 9.03 18.80 10.30
CA VAL A 152 8.03 18.91 9.23
C VAL A 152 6.77 19.54 9.81
N LEU A 153 6.27 20.62 9.17
CA LEU A 153 5.00 21.28 9.51
C LEU A 153 4.05 21.08 8.33
N ALA A 154 2.93 20.44 8.54
CA ALA A 154 1.98 20.14 7.49
C ALA A 154 0.59 20.68 7.82
N SER A 155 0.03 21.58 6.99
CA SER A 155 -1.31 22.11 7.21
C SER A 155 -2.35 21.34 6.40
N PHE A 156 -3.54 21.12 6.98
CA PHE A 156 -4.67 20.52 6.26
C PHE A 156 -6.02 20.95 6.86
N ARG A 157 -7.12 20.69 6.12
CA ARG A 157 -8.51 20.87 6.59
C ARG A 157 -9.00 19.53 7.15
N PRO A 158 -9.58 19.48 8.36
CA PRO A 158 -10.03 18.23 8.98
C PRO A 158 -11.40 17.73 8.45
N ASP A 159 -12.16 18.59 7.75
CA ASP A 159 -13.48 18.34 7.20
C ASP A 159 -13.50 17.44 5.95
N LEU A 160 -12.49 16.59 5.80
CA LEU A 160 -12.41 15.63 4.70
C LEU A 160 -13.50 14.57 4.87
N HIS A 161 -14.43 14.47 3.89
CA HIS A 161 -15.41 13.39 3.88
C HIS A 161 -14.74 12.02 3.71
N ALA A 162 -15.41 10.94 4.14
CA ALA A 162 -14.84 9.58 4.15
C ALA A 162 -14.34 9.06 2.78
N GLY A 163 -14.77 9.64 1.68
CA GLY A 163 -14.31 9.32 0.33
C GLY A 163 -13.22 10.24 -0.22
N HIS A 164 -12.70 11.20 0.57
CA HIS A 164 -11.69 12.12 0.07
C HIS A 164 -10.35 11.40 -0.14
N PRO A 165 -9.69 11.52 -1.32
CA PRO A 165 -8.48 10.78 -1.64
C PRO A 165 -7.33 10.93 -0.63
N ALA A 166 -7.18 12.11 -0.05
CA ALA A 166 -6.11 12.40 0.91
C ALA A 166 -6.42 11.93 2.35
N ALA A 167 -7.67 11.60 2.70
CA ALA A 167 -8.07 11.32 4.08
C ALA A 167 -7.31 10.14 4.68
N ALA A 168 -7.35 8.98 4.03
CA ALA A 168 -6.66 7.77 4.47
C ALA A 168 -5.13 7.95 4.53
N GLY A 169 -4.55 8.68 3.56
CA GLY A 169 -3.13 8.98 3.53
C GLY A 169 -2.68 9.87 4.68
N ILE A 170 -3.43 10.92 5.00
CA ILE A 170 -3.16 11.82 6.14
C ILE A 170 -3.29 11.05 7.46
N GLU A 171 -4.30 10.19 7.60
CA GLU A 171 -4.47 9.33 8.76
C GLU A 171 -3.28 8.37 8.93
N LYS A 172 -2.87 7.70 7.85
CA LYS A 172 -1.69 6.82 7.84
C LYS A 172 -0.41 7.55 8.28
N VAL A 173 -0.19 8.78 7.80
CA VAL A 173 0.94 9.62 8.24
C VAL A 173 0.80 9.98 9.71
N GLY A 174 -0.39 10.27 10.19
CA GLY A 174 -0.69 10.65 11.58
C GLY A 174 -0.43 9.54 12.59
N HIS A 175 -0.50 8.27 12.19
CA HIS A 175 -0.18 7.13 13.04
C HIS A 175 1.33 6.89 13.23
N SER A 176 2.20 7.68 12.59
CA SER A 176 3.64 7.55 12.81
C SER A 176 4.01 7.94 14.26
N ALA A 177 4.96 7.21 14.85
CA ALA A 177 5.36 7.37 16.27
C ALA A 177 5.89 8.79 16.64
N HIS A 178 6.19 9.61 15.62
CA HIS A 178 6.76 10.94 15.76
C HIS A 178 5.88 12.03 15.14
N ALA A 179 4.60 11.75 14.93
CA ALA A 179 3.63 12.72 14.48
C ALA A 179 2.94 13.39 15.68
N GLY A 180 2.88 14.72 15.63
CA GLY A 180 2.10 15.54 16.55
C GLY A 180 0.99 16.26 15.82
N ARG A 181 -0.02 16.74 16.54
CA ARG A 181 -1.15 17.46 15.96
C ARG A 181 -1.50 18.69 16.78
N ILE A 182 -1.76 19.78 16.09
CA ILE A 182 -2.30 21.03 16.61
C ILE A 182 -3.63 21.25 15.92
N ASP A 183 -4.72 21.31 16.68
CA ASP A 183 -6.05 21.65 16.17
C ASP A 183 -6.30 23.14 16.43
N ILE A 184 -6.46 23.91 15.35
CA ILE A 184 -6.72 25.33 15.42
C ILE A 184 -8.21 25.58 15.37
N GLY A 185 -8.77 26.06 16.50
CA GLY A 185 -10.16 26.51 16.60
C GLY A 185 -10.34 28.01 16.30
N PRO A 186 -11.57 28.53 16.39
CA PRO A 186 -11.87 29.96 16.31
C PRO A 186 -11.14 30.76 17.40
N LEU A 187 -10.97 32.07 17.18
CA LEU A 187 -10.56 33.00 18.25
C LEU A 187 -11.75 33.29 19.18
N GLU A 188 -11.52 33.21 20.47
CA GLU A 188 -12.57 33.38 21.46
C GLU A 188 -12.28 34.52 22.43
N GLY A 189 -13.32 35.07 23.06
CA GLY A 189 -13.25 35.99 24.16
C GLY A 189 -12.34 37.21 23.93
N SER A 190 -11.31 37.35 24.76
CA SER A 190 -10.37 38.48 24.71
C SER A 190 -9.45 38.44 23.48
N GLU A 191 -9.17 37.25 22.92
CA GLU A 191 -8.36 37.13 21.70
C GLU A 191 -9.07 37.70 20.49
N LEU A 192 -10.36 37.40 20.32
CA LEU A 192 -11.17 37.93 19.23
C LEU A 192 -11.32 39.45 19.37
N GLN A 193 -11.54 39.95 20.59
CA GLN A 193 -11.65 41.37 20.82
C GLN A 193 -10.32 42.07 20.49
N THR A 194 -9.19 41.55 20.95
CA THR A 194 -7.85 42.08 20.63
C THR A 194 -7.61 42.07 19.11
N PHE A 195 -8.01 40.99 18.42
CA PHE A 195 -7.89 40.89 16.96
C PHE A 195 -8.69 41.98 16.25
N ILE A 196 -9.92 42.26 16.67
CA ILE A 196 -10.77 43.30 16.11
C ILE A 196 -10.18 44.71 16.37
N ASP A 197 -9.71 44.97 17.59
CA ASP A 197 -9.15 46.24 17.96
C ASP A 197 -7.84 46.57 17.21
N GLU A 198 -6.97 45.56 17.05
CA GLU A 198 -5.75 45.67 16.27
C GLU A 198 -6.04 45.86 14.75
N ALA A 199 -7.00 45.10 14.23
CA ALA A 199 -7.43 45.20 12.83
C ALA A 199 -8.02 46.60 12.54
N LEU A 200 -8.73 47.19 13.49
CA LEU A 200 -9.31 48.53 13.39
C LEU A 200 -8.36 49.67 13.78
N SER A 201 -7.08 49.39 14.04
CA SER A 201 -6.12 50.43 14.40
C SER A 201 -6.09 51.56 13.36
N GLY A 202 -6.58 52.73 13.74
CA GLY A 202 -6.72 53.89 12.89
C GLY A 202 -8.07 54.07 12.17
N PHE A 203 -9.06 53.18 12.46
CA PHE A 203 -10.43 53.24 11.93
C PHE A 203 -11.45 53.31 13.08
N ASN A 204 -12.53 54.04 12.86
CA ASN A 204 -13.55 54.22 13.89
C ASN A 204 -14.87 53.58 13.45
N LEU A 205 -15.19 52.44 14.07
CA LEU A 205 -16.49 51.75 13.92
C LEU A 205 -17.25 51.79 15.25
N SER A 206 -18.57 51.96 15.19
CA SER A 206 -19.40 51.95 16.40
C SER A 206 -19.30 50.64 17.15
N ALA A 207 -19.40 50.64 18.49
CA ALA A 207 -19.37 49.47 19.34
C ALA A 207 -20.44 48.44 18.93
N LYS A 208 -21.64 48.93 18.52
CA LYS A 208 -22.74 48.06 18.00
C LYS A 208 -22.29 47.28 16.75
N ARG A 209 -21.64 47.94 15.80
CA ARG A 209 -21.17 47.32 14.56
C ARG A 209 -20.03 46.32 14.82
N ARG A 210 -19.06 46.68 15.68
CA ARG A 210 -17.99 45.78 16.10
C ARG A 210 -18.56 44.47 16.69
N ARG A 211 -19.56 44.60 17.58
CA ARG A 211 -20.22 43.41 18.20
C ARG A 211 -20.99 42.58 17.20
N ALA A 212 -21.67 43.20 16.24
CA ALA A 212 -22.34 42.48 15.15
C ALA A 212 -21.36 41.69 14.27
N ILE A 213 -20.21 42.31 13.94
CA ILE A 213 -19.14 41.66 13.16
C ILE A 213 -18.49 40.54 13.96
N ALA A 214 -18.24 40.72 15.26
CA ALA A 214 -17.70 39.65 16.10
C ALA A 214 -18.62 38.42 16.15
N LEU A 215 -19.93 38.64 16.23
CA LEU A 215 -20.94 37.55 16.20
C LEU A 215 -21.01 36.88 14.83
N ALA A 216 -21.09 37.67 13.75
CA ALA A 216 -21.17 37.12 12.39
C ALA A 216 -19.87 36.44 11.92
N GLY A 217 -18.72 36.85 12.45
CA GLY A 217 -17.42 36.28 12.15
C GLY A 217 -17.16 34.93 12.85
N GLU A 218 -17.99 34.57 13.85
CA GLU A 218 -17.91 33.31 14.60
C GLU A 218 -16.49 32.96 15.08
N GLY A 219 -15.69 34.00 15.36
CA GLY A 219 -14.30 33.85 15.77
C GLY A 219 -13.33 33.36 14.64
N ASN A 220 -13.78 33.25 13.41
CA ASN A 220 -12.91 32.97 12.27
C ASN A 220 -12.13 34.24 11.89
N PRO A 221 -10.79 34.27 12.04
CA PRO A 221 -10.00 35.48 11.81
C PRO A 221 -10.12 36.03 10.41
N PHE A 222 -10.13 35.18 9.41
CA PHE A 222 -10.25 35.57 8.01
C PHE A 222 -11.61 36.18 7.71
N PHE A 223 -12.68 35.53 8.14
CA PHE A 223 -14.02 36.04 7.91
C PHE A 223 -14.28 37.34 8.69
N THR A 224 -13.84 37.39 9.95
CA THR A 224 -13.92 38.64 10.77
C THR A 224 -13.18 39.78 10.10
N GLU A 225 -11.96 39.56 9.58
CA GLU A 225 -11.18 40.58 8.87
C GLU A 225 -11.91 41.06 7.60
N GLU A 226 -12.51 40.16 6.85
CA GLU A 226 -13.28 40.51 5.65
C GLU A 226 -14.53 41.35 5.95
N LEU A 227 -15.25 41.00 7.01
CA LEU A 227 -16.40 41.78 7.46
C LEU A 227 -15.99 43.18 7.95
N LEU A 228 -14.83 43.28 8.63
CA LEU A 228 -14.27 44.56 9.04
C LEU A 228 -13.88 45.43 7.85
N LYS A 229 -13.24 44.89 6.81
CA LYS A 229 -12.87 45.57 5.57
C LYS A 229 -14.09 46.14 4.87
N ASN A 230 -15.14 45.32 4.72
CA ASN A 230 -16.39 45.80 4.12
C ASN A 230 -17.04 46.90 4.93
N ALA A 231 -17.12 46.78 6.26
CA ALA A 231 -17.72 47.78 7.13
C ALA A 231 -16.96 49.13 7.10
N VAL A 232 -15.61 49.08 6.99
CA VAL A 232 -14.80 50.31 6.89
C VAL A 232 -14.96 50.96 5.52
N GLN A 233 -15.02 50.15 4.45
CA GLN A 233 -15.24 50.67 3.09
C GLN A 233 -16.63 51.33 2.98
N GLU A 234 -17.68 50.67 3.46
CA GLU A 234 -19.01 51.26 3.55
C GLU A 234 -19.05 52.55 4.33
N ALA A 235 -18.35 52.61 5.50
CA ALA A 235 -18.27 53.82 6.31
C ALA A 235 -17.54 54.96 5.58
N ALA A 236 -16.57 54.66 4.74
CA ALA A 236 -15.85 55.63 3.93
C ALA A 236 -16.71 56.19 2.77
N GLU A 237 -17.52 55.32 2.13
CA GLU A 237 -18.42 55.71 1.04
C GLU A 237 -19.67 56.47 1.53
N ARG A 238 -20.12 56.16 2.75
CA ARG A 238 -21.36 56.73 3.36
C ARG A 238 -21.17 58.07 4.05
N ARG A 239 -20.03 58.73 3.95
CA ARG A 239 -19.98 60.13 4.39
C ARG A 239 -21.06 60.97 3.70
N ASN A 240 -21.82 60.42 2.76
CA ASN A 240 -22.87 61.03 1.94
C ASN A 240 -24.29 60.37 1.97
N SER A 241 -24.53 59.26 2.65
CA SER A 241 -25.89 58.64 2.71
C SER A 241 -26.10 57.77 3.97
N GLY A 242 -27.28 57.97 4.55
CA GLY A 242 -27.63 57.57 5.94
C GLY A 242 -28.18 56.15 6.20
N ASP A 243 -28.00 55.15 5.33
CA ASP A 243 -28.57 53.79 5.54
C ASP A 243 -27.56 52.73 6.03
N VAL A 244 -27.99 51.93 7.01
CA VAL A 244 -27.15 50.83 7.62
C VAL A 244 -27.48 49.53 6.93
N GLN A 245 -26.57 49.06 6.10
CA GLN A 245 -26.69 47.75 5.48
C GLN A 245 -26.48 46.60 6.50
N ALA A 246 -27.19 45.48 6.36
CA ALA A 246 -26.99 44.27 7.19
C ALA A 246 -25.62 43.67 6.94
N VAL A 247 -25.04 43.03 7.95
CA VAL A 247 -23.79 42.24 7.79
C VAL A 247 -24.09 41.05 6.87
N PRO A 248 -23.25 40.78 5.83
CA PRO A 248 -23.48 39.67 4.93
C PRO A 248 -23.60 38.33 5.66
N PRO A 249 -24.54 37.47 5.29
CA PRO A 249 -24.81 36.23 6.04
C PRO A 249 -23.82 35.11 5.80
N SER A 250 -22.94 35.23 4.81
CA SER A 250 -21.98 34.15 4.48
C SER A 250 -20.63 34.66 3.98
N VAL A 251 -19.59 33.82 4.16
CA VAL A 251 -18.24 34.06 3.64
C VAL A 251 -18.26 34.27 2.12
N ARG A 252 -19.05 33.46 1.39
CA ARG A 252 -19.19 33.53 -0.07
C ARG A 252 -19.68 34.92 -0.50
N THR A 253 -20.76 35.40 0.11
CA THR A 253 -21.33 36.70 -0.19
C THR A 253 -20.33 37.82 0.08
N THR A 254 -19.62 37.76 1.19
CA THR A 254 -18.58 38.74 1.57
C THR A 254 -17.44 38.78 0.54
N LEU A 255 -16.97 37.60 0.06
CA LEU A 255 -15.93 37.53 -0.95
C LEU A 255 -16.38 38.03 -2.32
N LEU A 256 -17.62 37.73 -2.73
CA LEU A 256 -18.18 38.24 -3.99
C LEU A 256 -18.36 39.77 -3.96
N GLU A 257 -18.73 40.34 -2.79
CA GLU A 257 -18.78 41.81 -2.62
C GLU A 257 -17.45 42.47 -2.83
N ARG A 258 -16.33 41.81 -2.48
CA ARG A 258 -14.96 42.34 -2.73
C ARG A 258 -14.59 42.35 -4.20
N LEU A 259 -15.28 41.61 -5.05
CA LEU A 259 -15.10 41.60 -6.48
C LEU A 259 -15.89 42.74 -7.17
N ARG A 260 -16.83 43.38 -6.49
CA ARG A 260 -17.63 44.49 -7.06
C ARG A 260 -16.79 45.62 -7.63
N PRO A 261 -15.64 46.02 -7.01
CA PRO A 261 -14.78 47.07 -7.57
C PRO A 261 -14.08 46.66 -8.87
N PHE A 262 -14.07 45.38 -9.21
CA PHE A 262 -13.49 44.87 -10.45
C PHE A 262 -14.62 44.68 -11.45
N GLU A 263 -14.67 45.53 -12.46
CA GLU A 263 -15.69 45.51 -13.51
C GLU A 263 -15.04 45.29 -14.87
N GLY A 264 -15.82 44.85 -15.86
CA GLY A 264 -15.35 44.69 -17.22
C GLY A 264 -14.07 43.86 -17.35
N THR A 265 -13.03 44.50 -17.88
CA THR A 265 -11.73 43.86 -18.15
C THR A 265 -11.02 43.40 -16.85
N ASP A 266 -11.06 44.20 -15.76
CA ASP A 266 -10.44 43.83 -14.50
C ASP A 266 -11.04 42.55 -13.91
N ARG A 267 -12.37 42.41 -13.92
CA ARG A 267 -13.06 41.23 -13.43
C ARG A 267 -12.70 39.99 -14.26
N ARG A 268 -12.67 40.15 -15.59
CA ARG A 268 -12.25 39.10 -16.53
C ARG A 268 -10.82 38.61 -16.21
N ILE A 269 -9.86 39.52 -16.01
CA ILE A 269 -8.48 39.17 -15.68
C ILE A 269 -8.39 38.40 -14.36
N VAL A 270 -9.09 38.85 -13.30
CA VAL A 270 -9.08 38.17 -11.99
C VAL A 270 -9.68 36.76 -12.10
N THR A 271 -10.74 36.60 -12.92
CA THR A 271 -11.35 35.29 -13.18
C THR A 271 -10.41 34.36 -13.93
N GLN A 272 -9.76 34.87 -14.98
CA GLN A 272 -8.78 34.10 -15.74
C GLN A 272 -7.60 33.68 -14.88
N ALA A 273 -7.11 34.55 -13.98
CA ALA A 273 -6.10 34.19 -13.01
C ALA A 273 -6.59 33.08 -12.05
N ALA A 274 -7.86 33.13 -11.61
CA ALA A 274 -8.42 32.08 -10.74
C ALA A 274 -8.54 30.75 -11.47
N ALA A 275 -8.92 30.71 -12.74
CA ALA A 275 -9.02 29.52 -13.57
C ALA A 275 -7.65 28.89 -13.89
N ILE A 276 -6.57 29.68 -14.04
CA ILE A 276 -5.20 29.16 -14.17
C ILE A 276 -4.81 28.35 -12.93
N GLY A 277 -5.13 28.85 -11.74
CA GLY A 277 -4.84 28.16 -10.50
C GLY A 277 -4.55 29.10 -9.34
N ARG A 278 -4.20 28.52 -8.18
CA ARG A 278 -3.84 29.29 -6.98
C ARG A 278 -2.60 30.16 -7.20
N THR A 279 -1.64 29.69 -7.98
CA THR A 279 -0.40 30.38 -8.31
C THR A 279 -0.26 30.48 -9.81
N PHE A 280 0.10 31.64 -10.33
CA PHE A 280 0.25 31.90 -11.76
C PHE A 280 1.40 32.89 -12.02
N THR A 281 1.92 32.88 -13.25
CA THR A 281 2.94 33.85 -13.69
C THR A 281 2.29 34.96 -14.47
N LEU A 282 2.99 36.11 -14.55
CA LEU A 282 2.55 37.26 -15.35
C LEU A 282 2.42 36.88 -16.82
N ASP A 283 3.42 36.18 -17.36
CA ASP A 283 3.47 35.80 -18.77
C ASP A 283 2.31 34.86 -19.13
N LEU A 284 2.05 33.82 -18.32
CA LEU A 284 0.93 32.92 -18.56
C LEU A 284 -0.41 33.64 -18.53
N LEU A 285 -0.60 34.55 -17.57
CA LEU A 285 -1.83 35.34 -17.49
C LEU A 285 -1.95 36.31 -18.68
N ALA A 286 -0.85 36.92 -19.14
CA ALA A 286 -0.83 37.83 -20.27
C ALA A 286 -1.31 37.14 -21.56
N GLU A 287 -0.79 35.96 -21.83
CA GLU A 287 -1.18 35.16 -22.98
C GLU A 287 -2.63 34.67 -22.88
N VAL A 288 -3.05 34.16 -21.71
CA VAL A 288 -4.44 33.71 -21.50
C VAL A 288 -5.43 34.86 -21.57
N ALA A 289 -5.06 36.04 -21.09
CA ALA A 289 -5.91 37.25 -21.14
C ALA A 289 -5.87 37.97 -22.47
N GLU A 290 -4.92 37.64 -23.35
CA GLU A 290 -4.64 38.36 -24.60
C GLU A 290 -4.46 39.87 -24.35
N THR A 291 -3.68 40.17 -23.28
CA THR A 291 -3.53 41.53 -22.76
C THR A 291 -2.05 41.81 -22.54
N GLU A 292 -1.59 43.01 -22.97
CA GLU A 292 -0.20 43.40 -22.74
C GLU A 292 0.16 43.38 -21.22
N PRO A 293 1.37 42.90 -20.86
CA PRO A 293 1.79 42.81 -19.46
C PRO A 293 1.66 44.15 -18.67
N LYS A 294 1.87 45.29 -19.33
CA LYS A 294 1.74 46.63 -18.71
C LYS A 294 0.32 46.92 -18.23
N ASP A 295 -0.70 46.49 -18.95
CA ASP A 295 -2.11 46.74 -18.63
C ASP A 295 -2.56 45.76 -17.52
N LEU A 296 -2.05 44.53 -17.53
CA LEU A 296 -2.27 43.53 -16.46
C LEU A 296 -1.71 44.04 -15.09
N ILE A 297 -0.54 44.68 -15.09
CA ILE A 297 0.10 45.15 -13.88
C ILE A 297 -0.84 46.10 -13.11
N LEU A 298 -1.63 46.93 -13.76
CA LEU A 298 -2.60 47.80 -13.11
C LEU A 298 -3.70 46.99 -12.37
N THR A 299 -4.26 46.01 -13.05
CA THR A 299 -5.27 45.11 -12.43
C THR A 299 -4.66 44.28 -11.31
N LEU A 300 -3.44 43.75 -11.49
CA LEU A 300 -2.74 42.96 -10.47
C LEU A 300 -2.36 43.81 -9.27
N ARG A 301 -1.90 45.04 -9.45
CA ARG A 301 -1.68 45.96 -8.34
C ARG A 301 -2.97 46.24 -7.57
N ARG A 302 -4.06 46.48 -8.28
CA ARG A 302 -5.38 46.64 -7.67
C ARG A 302 -5.80 45.40 -6.91
N ALA A 303 -5.66 44.19 -7.51
CA ALA A 303 -5.96 42.94 -6.86
C ALA A 303 -5.08 42.70 -5.60
N ARG A 304 -3.81 43.07 -5.64
CA ARG A 304 -2.92 43.04 -4.47
C ARG A 304 -3.34 44.07 -3.40
N ASP A 305 -3.67 45.28 -3.82
CA ASP A 305 -4.10 46.31 -2.88
C ASP A 305 -5.42 45.98 -2.19
N PHE A 306 -6.31 45.28 -2.91
CA PHE A 306 -7.52 44.66 -2.34
C PHE A 306 -7.23 43.31 -1.65
N GLN A 307 -5.98 42.88 -1.60
CA GLN A 307 -5.52 41.66 -0.94
C GLN A 307 -6.19 40.36 -1.44
N LEU A 308 -6.58 40.33 -2.69
CA LEU A 308 -7.00 39.12 -3.37
C LEU A 308 -5.81 38.21 -3.67
N ILE A 309 -4.71 38.82 -4.11
CA ILE A 309 -3.45 38.17 -4.47
C ILE A 309 -2.25 38.76 -3.72
N GLU A 310 -1.17 38.01 -3.70
CA GLU A 310 0.15 38.43 -3.22
C GLU A 310 1.24 38.05 -4.25
N GLU A 311 2.31 38.81 -4.27
CA GLU A 311 3.50 38.53 -5.07
C GLU A 311 4.42 37.60 -4.27
N VAL A 312 4.73 36.42 -4.80
CA VAL A 312 5.53 35.38 -4.15
C VAL A 312 6.89 35.16 -4.78
N GLY A 313 7.19 35.92 -5.83
CA GLY A 313 8.49 35.94 -6.51
C GLY A 313 8.43 36.86 -7.71
N PRO A 314 9.54 37.08 -8.41
CA PRO A 314 9.54 37.88 -9.65
C PRO A 314 8.49 37.33 -10.61
N ASP A 315 7.57 38.18 -11.05
CA ASP A 315 6.51 37.92 -12.01
C ASP A 315 5.61 36.73 -11.64
N ARG A 316 5.58 36.31 -10.35
CA ARG A 316 4.77 35.19 -9.84
C ARG A 316 3.84 35.68 -8.74
N PHE A 317 2.55 35.37 -8.93
CA PHE A 317 1.45 35.78 -8.07
C PHE A 317 0.73 34.56 -7.51
N ARG A 318 0.11 34.74 -6.32
CA ARG A 318 -0.67 33.72 -5.66
C ARG A 318 -1.95 34.34 -5.08
N PHE A 319 -3.08 33.64 -5.21
CA PHE A 319 -4.26 34.01 -4.43
C PHE A 319 -3.94 33.85 -2.94
N ARG A 320 -4.19 34.92 -2.16
CA ARG A 320 -3.85 34.96 -0.74
C ARG A 320 -4.55 33.88 0.06
N HIS A 321 -5.82 33.60 -0.28
CA HIS A 321 -6.62 32.55 0.29
C HIS A 321 -7.18 31.66 -0.82
N GLY A 322 -7.05 30.34 -0.66
CA GLY A 322 -7.60 29.37 -1.60
C GLY A 322 -9.11 29.53 -1.77
N LEU A 323 -9.82 29.78 -0.66
CA LEU A 323 -11.26 30.01 -0.67
C LEU A 323 -11.69 31.18 -1.57
N THR A 324 -10.88 32.24 -1.66
CA THR A 324 -11.18 33.38 -2.57
C THR A 324 -11.19 32.92 -4.02
N ARG A 325 -10.23 32.08 -4.42
CA ARG A 325 -10.15 31.51 -5.75
C ARG A 325 -11.33 30.55 -6.02
N GLU A 326 -11.61 29.66 -5.06
CA GLU A 326 -12.74 28.70 -5.14
C GLU A 326 -14.05 29.46 -5.40
N VAL A 327 -14.34 30.49 -4.58
CA VAL A 327 -15.56 31.31 -4.74
C VAL A 327 -15.62 32.04 -6.08
N ILE A 328 -14.47 32.49 -6.60
CA ILE A 328 -14.41 33.13 -7.95
C ILE A 328 -14.74 32.11 -9.04
N CYS A 329 -14.20 30.89 -8.97
CA CYS A 329 -14.46 29.85 -9.97
C CYS A 329 -15.90 29.34 -9.90
N ASP A 330 -16.45 29.16 -8.69
CA ASP A 330 -17.83 28.69 -8.48
C ASP A 330 -18.93 29.68 -8.91
N ASP A 331 -18.55 30.94 -9.15
CA ASP A 331 -19.48 31.98 -9.66
C ASP A 331 -19.74 31.85 -11.18
N PHE A 332 -19.01 30.99 -11.88
CA PHE A 332 -19.11 30.77 -13.31
C PHE A 332 -19.79 29.45 -13.68
N LEU A 333 -20.51 29.48 -14.79
CA LEU A 333 -21.07 28.26 -15.38
C LEU A 333 -19.93 27.44 -16.04
N ALA A 334 -20.06 26.11 -16.04
CA ALA A 334 -19.11 25.23 -16.73
C ALA A 334 -18.91 25.61 -18.21
N ALA A 335 -19.97 26.07 -18.86
CA ALA A 335 -19.93 26.53 -20.24
C ALA A 335 -19.03 27.76 -20.46
N GLU A 336 -18.84 28.60 -19.43
CA GLU A 336 -17.97 29.78 -19.49
C GLU A 336 -16.50 29.38 -19.22
N LEU A 337 -16.28 28.39 -18.35
CA LEU A 337 -14.95 27.92 -17.98
C LEU A 337 -14.32 27.04 -19.05
N ARG A 338 -15.07 26.22 -19.80
CA ARG A 338 -14.54 25.33 -20.84
C ARG A 338 -13.66 26.03 -21.86
N PRO A 339 -14.10 27.15 -22.54
CA PRO A 339 -13.25 27.87 -23.48
C PRO A 339 -12.00 28.46 -22.82
N LEU A 340 -12.13 28.86 -21.55
CA LEU A 340 -11.00 29.40 -20.77
C LEU A 340 -9.96 28.31 -20.47
N HIS A 341 -10.38 27.14 -20.02
CA HIS A 341 -9.48 26.00 -19.79
C HIS A 341 -8.79 25.57 -21.10
N ARG A 342 -9.51 25.56 -22.23
CA ARG A 342 -8.91 25.28 -23.52
C ARG A 342 -7.81 26.29 -23.87
N ARG A 343 -8.06 27.58 -23.64
CA ARG A 343 -7.05 28.64 -23.86
C ARG A 343 -5.83 28.47 -22.98
N ILE A 344 -6.05 28.20 -21.68
CA ILE A 344 -4.96 27.95 -20.72
C ILE A 344 -4.13 26.75 -21.19
N ALA A 345 -4.76 25.65 -21.59
CA ALA A 345 -4.07 24.47 -22.09
C ALA A 345 -3.21 24.78 -23.32
N LEU A 346 -3.77 25.48 -24.33
CA LEU A 346 -3.03 25.91 -25.51
C LEU A 346 -1.83 26.81 -25.18
N THR A 347 -1.97 27.65 -24.17
CA THR A 347 -0.88 28.52 -23.73
C THR A 347 0.23 27.72 -23.07
N ILE A 348 -0.12 26.81 -22.15
CA ILE A 348 0.85 25.93 -21.49
C ILE A 348 1.55 25.01 -22.49
N GLU A 349 0.83 24.56 -23.53
CA GLU A 349 1.40 23.70 -24.58
C GLU A 349 2.48 24.39 -25.39
N ARG A 350 2.35 25.71 -25.60
CA ARG A 350 3.32 26.56 -26.30
C ARG A 350 4.49 27.01 -25.44
N ALA A 351 4.36 26.86 -24.12
CA ALA A 351 5.39 27.28 -23.19
C ALA A 351 6.70 26.49 -23.38
N PRO A 352 7.87 27.11 -23.26
CA PRO A 352 9.14 26.44 -23.44
C PRO A 352 9.49 25.52 -22.26
N GLY A 353 9.94 24.31 -22.52
CA GLY A 353 10.68 23.41 -21.61
C GLY A 353 10.06 23.18 -20.24
N SER A 354 10.66 23.76 -19.22
CA SER A 354 10.32 23.50 -17.80
C SER A 354 8.93 24.02 -17.36
N ASP A 355 8.33 24.91 -18.12
CA ASP A 355 7.04 25.54 -17.79
C ASP A 355 5.85 24.75 -18.38
N ARG A 356 6.14 23.77 -19.22
CA ARG A 356 5.16 22.85 -19.80
C ARG A 356 4.87 21.68 -18.86
N SER A 357 3.93 21.86 -17.93
CA SER A 357 3.49 20.77 -17.05
C SER A 357 2.49 19.86 -17.75
N ILE A 358 2.83 18.57 -17.89
CA ILE A 358 1.96 17.55 -18.48
C ILE A 358 0.70 17.38 -17.62
N GLU A 359 0.84 17.43 -16.31
CA GLU A 359 -0.27 17.27 -15.35
C GLU A 359 -1.24 18.46 -15.41
N ALA A 360 -0.72 19.67 -15.62
CA ALA A 360 -1.57 20.84 -15.82
C ALA A 360 -2.32 20.75 -17.18
N LEU A 361 -1.64 20.30 -18.24
CA LEU A 361 -2.28 20.03 -19.54
C LEU A 361 -3.37 18.98 -19.42
N ALA A 362 -3.09 17.86 -18.71
CA ALA A 362 -4.06 16.80 -18.46
C ALA A 362 -5.33 17.33 -17.77
N TYR A 363 -5.16 18.19 -16.76
CA TYR A 363 -6.29 18.83 -16.08
C TYR A 363 -7.05 19.81 -16.98
N HIS A 364 -6.35 20.73 -17.63
CA HIS A 364 -7.03 21.78 -18.39
C HIS A 364 -7.71 21.26 -19.65
N TRP A 365 -7.17 20.24 -20.34
CA TRP A 365 -7.86 19.60 -21.46
C TRP A 365 -9.08 18.80 -21.02
N TRP A 366 -9.02 18.11 -19.87
CA TRP A 366 -10.18 17.48 -19.27
C TRP A 366 -11.26 18.51 -18.91
N ALA A 367 -10.90 19.59 -18.23
CA ALA A 367 -11.84 20.65 -17.86
C ALA A 367 -12.38 21.42 -19.07
N ALA A 368 -11.66 21.45 -20.19
CA ALA A 368 -12.12 22.01 -21.46
C ALA A 368 -13.16 21.12 -22.17
N GLY A 369 -13.23 19.83 -21.80
CA GLY A 369 -14.12 18.86 -22.45
C GLY A 369 -13.66 18.49 -23.87
N ASP A 370 -12.35 18.47 -24.12
CA ASP A 370 -11.76 18.03 -25.39
C ASP A 370 -11.33 16.57 -25.24
N ASP A 371 -12.16 15.65 -25.70
CA ASP A 371 -11.98 14.21 -25.49
C ASP A 371 -10.63 13.69 -25.97
N GLN A 372 -10.20 14.09 -27.17
CA GLN A 372 -8.96 13.59 -27.75
C GLN A 372 -7.74 14.04 -26.96
N LEU A 373 -7.66 15.31 -26.61
CA LEU A 373 -6.53 15.87 -25.88
C LEU A 373 -6.60 15.51 -24.39
N CYS A 374 -7.79 15.34 -23.82
CA CYS A 374 -8.01 14.77 -22.49
C CYS A 374 -7.36 13.38 -22.41
N VAL A 375 -7.68 12.47 -23.31
CA VAL A 375 -7.11 11.13 -23.35
C VAL A 375 -5.59 11.19 -23.51
N GLN A 376 -5.11 11.93 -24.49
CA GLN A 376 -3.67 12.03 -24.79
C GLN A 376 -2.85 12.50 -23.59
N TYR A 377 -3.22 13.62 -22.97
CA TYR A 377 -2.42 14.20 -21.89
C TYR A 377 -2.61 13.47 -20.55
N ASN A 378 -3.78 12.91 -20.27
CA ASN A 378 -3.96 12.08 -19.07
C ASN A 378 -3.22 10.74 -19.20
N GLU A 379 -3.14 10.13 -20.39
CA GLU A 379 -2.30 8.95 -20.62
C GLU A 379 -0.81 9.27 -20.41
N LEU A 380 -0.31 10.38 -20.95
CA LEU A 380 1.07 10.85 -20.75
C LEU A 380 1.37 11.15 -19.28
N ALA A 381 0.46 11.80 -18.56
CA ALA A 381 0.62 12.09 -17.13
C ALA A 381 0.63 10.79 -16.31
N GLY A 382 -0.23 9.84 -16.64
CA GLY A 382 -0.27 8.52 -16.04
C GLY A 382 1.04 7.74 -16.25
N ASP A 383 1.57 7.75 -17.48
CA ASP A 383 2.86 7.12 -17.79
C ASP A 383 4.02 7.80 -17.03
N ALA A 384 4.02 9.12 -16.93
CA ALA A 384 5.02 9.86 -16.15
C ALA A 384 4.94 9.52 -14.64
N ALA A 385 3.74 9.45 -14.08
CA ALA A 385 3.51 9.08 -12.68
C ALA A 385 3.94 7.62 -12.41
N ARG A 386 3.62 6.70 -13.33
CA ARG A 386 4.06 5.29 -13.24
C ARG A 386 5.58 5.17 -13.19
N ASN A 387 6.29 5.93 -14.01
CA ASN A 387 7.76 5.89 -14.11
C ASN A 387 8.47 6.37 -12.83
N VAL A 388 7.77 7.10 -11.98
CA VAL A 388 8.25 7.51 -10.64
C VAL A 388 7.57 6.74 -9.50
N TYR A 389 6.97 5.59 -9.80
CA TYR A 389 6.30 4.70 -8.83
C TYR A 389 5.09 5.34 -8.10
N ALA A 390 4.52 6.38 -8.63
CA ALA A 390 3.30 7.01 -8.13
C ALA A 390 2.05 6.30 -8.69
N HIS A 391 1.87 5.03 -8.31
CA HIS A 391 0.88 4.14 -8.91
C HIS A 391 -0.55 4.63 -8.73
N GLY A 392 -0.90 5.16 -7.54
CA GLY A 392 -2.22 5.72 -7.28
C GLY A 392 -2.54 6.92 -8.17
N ASP A 393 -1.57 7.82 -8.33
CA ASP A 393 -1.74 9.00 -9.18
C ASP A 393 -1.79 8.62 -10.66
N ALA A 394 -0.99 7.61 -11.08
CA ALA A 394 -1.05 7.07 -12.44
C ALA A 394 -2.44 6.50 -12.76
N ILE A 395 -3.02 5.72 -11.85
CA ILE A 395 -4.39 5.19 -12.00
C ILE A 395 -5.39 6.34 -12.10
N ALA A 396 -5.30 7.36 -11.25
CA ALA A 396 -6.22 8.51 -11.29
C ALA A 396 -6.15 9.28 -12.62
N PHE A 397 -4.95 9.44 -13.21
CA PHE A 397 -4.82 10.04 -14.54
C PHE A 397 -5.44 9.14 -15.62
N TYR A 398 -5.19 7.84 -15.59
CA TYR A 398 -5.78 6.92 -16.58
C TYR A 398 -7.30 6.84 -16.44
N GLU A 399 -7.85 6.83 -15.21
CA GLU A 399 -9.29 6.86 -14.98
C GLU A 399 -9.91 8.14 -15.53
N ARG A 400 -9.26 9.29 -15.35
CA ARG A 400 -9.71 10.56 -15.94
C ARG A 400 -9.67 10.52 -17.48
N ALA A 401 -8.69 9.86 -18.08
CA ALA A 401 -8.68 9.64 -19.54
C ALA A 401 -9.90 8.84 -20.01
N LEU A 402 -10.36 7.88 -19.20
CA LEU A 402 -11.53 7.05 -19.51
C LEU A 402 -12.87 7.77 -19.34
N GLU A 403 -12.90 8.96 -18.70
CA GLU A 403 -14.10 9.81 -18.58
C GLU A 403 -14.47 10.49 -19.91
N ALA A 404 -13.59 10.49 -20.92
CA ALA A 404 -13.89 11.04 -22.23
C ALA A 404 -15.05 10.28 -22.91
N ASP A 405 -16.03 11.03 -23.45
CA ASP A 405 -17.23 10.46 -24.08
C ASP A 405 -16.87 9.68 -25.36
N SER A 406 -15.87 10.18 -26.11
CA SER A 406 -15.43 9.60 -27.37
C SER A 406 -13.99 9.10 -27.29
N ILE A 407 -13.82 7.82 -26.89
CA ILE A 407 -12.52 7.15 -26.85
C ILE A 407 -12.53 5.92 -27.75
N GLU A 408 -11.53 5.80 -28.62
CA GLU A 408 -11.39 4.63 -29.48
C GLU A 408 -11.23 3.33 -28.67
N PRO A 409 -11.91 2.24 -29.06
CA PRO A 409 -11.87 0.98 -28.30
C PRO A 409 -10.44 0.45 -28.06
N LEU A 410 -9.55 0.60 -29.05
CA LEU A 410 -8.15 0.18 -28.92
C LEU A 410 -7.42 0.97 -27.82
N THR A 411 -7.57 2.29 -27.83
CA THR A 411 -6.99 3.17 -26.80
C THR A 411 -7.58 2.90 -25.42
N ARG A 412 -8.91 2.73 -25.35
CA ARG A 412 -9.61 2.34 -24.10
C ARG A 412 -9.05 1.04 -23.53
N GLY A 413 -8.86 0.03 -24.38
CA GLY A 413 -8.27 -1.25 -23.99
C GLY A 413 -6.85 -1.10 -23.45
N SER A 414 -6.01 -0.30 -24.11
CA SER A 414 -4.63 -0.03 -23.68
C SER A 414 -4.57 0.64 -22.31
N ILE A 415 -5.41 1.65 -22.08
CA ILE A 415 -5.47 2.36 -20.81
C ILE A 415 -5.96 1.44 -19.68
N LEU A 416 -7.00 0.65 -19.92
CA LEU A 416 -7.52 -0.33 -18.97
C LEU A 416 -6.49 -1.41 -18.63
N GLU A 417 -5.68 -1.88 -19.60
CA GLU A 417 -4.57 -2.80 -19.35
C GLU A 417 -3.50 -2.16 -18.45
N LYS A 418 -3.15 -0.89 -18.66
CA LYS A 418 -2.23 -0.14 -17.80
C LYS A 418 -2.75 -0.06 -16.37
N ILE A 419 -4.05 0.26 -16.18
CA ILE A 419 -4.71 0.28 -14.87
C ILE A 419 -4.65 -1.11 -14.22
N ALA A 420 -4.98 -2.17 -14.96
CA ALA A 420 -4.94 -3.54 -14.47
C ALA A 420 -3.56 -3.94 -13.95
N ASN A 421 -2.51 -3.63 -14.72
CA ASN A 421 -1.13 -3.89 -14.31
C ASN A 421 -0.77 -3.17 -13.00
N LEU A 422 -1.16 -1.91 -12.84
CA LEU A 422 -0.87 -1.13 -11.63
C LEU A 422 -1.66 -1.61 -10.42
N ARG A 423 -2.92 -2.01 -10.60
CA ARG A 423 -3.75 -2.57 -9.53
C ARG A 423 -3.17 -3.87 -8.99
N LEU A 424 -2.63 -4.74 -9.87
CA LEU A 424 -1.94 -5.96 -9.42
C LEU A 424 -0.69 -5.66 -8.60
N VAL A 425 0.16 -4.75 -9.06
CA VAL A 425 1.35 -4.33 -8.31
C VAL A 425 0.98 -3.73 -6.95
N SER A 426 -0.19 -3.10 -6.85
CA SER A 426 -0.73 -2.50 -5.62
C SER A 426 -1.52 -3.49 -4.75
N SER A 427 -1.46 -4.80 -5.05
CA SER A 427 -2.17 -5.87 -4.32
C SER A 427 -3.71 -5.77 -4.37
N MET A 428 -4.25 -5.18 -5.43
CA MET A 428 -5.70 -5.05 -5.70
C MET A 428 -6.09 -6.06 -6.79
N ALA A 429 -6.04 -7.35 -6.43
CA ALA A 429 -6.16 -8.44 -7.42
C ALA A 429 -7.54 -8.50 -8.10
N GLU A 430 -8.62 -8.31 -7.34
CA GLU A 430 -10.00 -8.34 -7.86
C GLU A 430 -10.25 -7.19 -8.84
N GLU A 431 -9.85 -5.98 -8.47
CA GLU A 431 -9.98 -4.80 -9.32
C GLU A 431 -9.05 -4.89 -10.54
N GLY A 432 -7.86 -5.49 -10.37
CA GLY A 432 -6.94 -5.77 -11.46
C GLY A 432 -7.53 -6.75 -12.47
N GLN A 433 -8.16 -7.83 -12.00
CA GLN A 433 -8.87 -8.80 -12.84
C GLN A 433 -10.04 -8.15 -13.58
N ALA A 434 -10.87 -7.36 -12.88
CA ALA A 434 -11.99 -6.65 -13.49
C ALA A 434 -11.50 -5.71 -14.60
N ALA A 435 -10.41 -4.98 -14.37
CA ALA A 435 -9.81 -4.07 -15.36
C ALA A 435 -9.26 -4.84 -16.58
N TYR A 436 -8.61 -6.01 -16.40
CA TYR A 436 -8.19 -6.84 -17.54
C TYR A 436 -9.37 -7.35 -18.35
N ASN A 437 -10.47 -7.76 -17.71
CA ASN A 437 -11.68 -8.17 -18.43
C ASN A 437 -12.26 -7.02 -19.24
N ALA A 438 -12.37 -5.82 -18.66
CA ALA A 438 -12.82 -4.63 -19.35
C ALA A 438 -11.88 -4.23 -20.51
N ALA A 439 -10.56 -4.39 -20.34
CA ALA A 439 -9.59 -4.18 -21.41
C ALA A 439 -9.80 -5.18 -22.55
N ALA A 440 -10.00 -6.45 -22.23
CA ALA A 440 -10.26 -7.50 -23.21
C ALA A 440 -11.55 -7.23 -24.01
N ASP A 441 -12.63 -6.76 -23.37
CA ASP A 441 -13.88 -6.37 -24.04
C ASP A 441 -13.68 -5.20 -25.00
N ALA A 442 -12.88 -4.22 -24.59
CA ALA A 442 -12.54 -3.08 -25.44
C ALA A 442 -11.69 -3.52 -26.66
N PHE A 443 -10.69 -4.37 -26.46
CA PHE A 443 -9.88 -4.93 -27.55
C PHE A 443 -10.70 -5.81 -28.49
N ALA A 444 -11.64 -6.61 -27.96
CA ALA A 444 -12.57 -7.39 -28.76
C ALA A 444 -13.41 -6.49 -29.69
N SER A 445 -13.91 -5.37 -29.16
CA SER A 445 -14.67 -4.36 -29.94
C SER A 445 -13.84 -3.72 -31.05
N ALA A 446 -12.52 -3.62 -30.83
CA ALA A 446 -11.56 -3.12 -31.81
C ALA A 446 -11.08 -4.17 -32.83
N GLY A 447 -11.45 -5.46 -32.68
CA GLY A 447 -10.92 -6.59 -33.47
C GLY A 447 -9.43 -6.88 -33.18
N ALA A 448 -8.90 -6.41 -32.04
CA ALA A 448 -7.51 -6.58 -31.64
C ALA A 448 -7.31 -7.90 -30.86
N PHE A 449 -7.44 -9.02 -31.56
CA PHE A 449 -7.49 -10.35 -30.95
C PHE A 449 -6.27 -10.73 -30.13
N GLU A 450 -5.09 -10.27 -30.51
CA GLU A 450 -3.85 -10.55 -29.74
C GLU A 450 -3.89 -9.86 -28.37
N CYS A 451 -4.27 -8.59 -28.31
CA CYS A 451 -4.41 -7.85 -27.07
C CYS A 451 -5.54 -8.39 -26.19
N GLU A 452 -6.68 -8.78 -26.82
CA GLU A 452 -7.78 -9.46 -26.13
C GLU A 452 -7.28 -10.74 -25.46
N ALA A 453 -6.54 -11.60 -26.21
CA ALA A 453 -6.00 -12.86 -25.67
C ALA A 453 -5.05 -12.63 -24.47
N VAL A 454 -4.16 -11.62 -24.60
CA VAL A 454 -3.26 -11.27 -23.49
C VAL A 454 -4.05 -10.90 -22.24
N CYS A 455 -5.04 -10.02 -22.37
CA CYS A 455 -5.83 -9.55 -21.22
C CYS A 455 -6.69 -10.66 -20.63
N ARG A 456 -7.33 -11.50 -21.44
CA ARG A 456 -8.10 -12.67 -20.95
C ARG A 456 -7.22 -13.67 -20.19
N VAL A 457 -6.03 -13.98 -20.73
CA VAL A 457 -5.09 -14.89 -20.05
C VAL A 457 -4.58 -14.27 -18.75
N ARG A 458 -4.29 -12.96 -18.72
CA ARG A 458 -3.86 -12.28 -17.49
C ARG A 458 -4.98 -12.21 -16.45
N ALA A 459 -6.21 -11.90 -16.86
CA ALA A 459 -7.38 -11.94 -15.97
C ALA A 459 -7.56 -13.34 -15.37
N ALA A 460 -7.41 -14.38 -16.20
CA ALA A 460 -7.48 -15.76 -15.79
C ALA A 460 -6.40 -16.12 -14.76
N MET A 461 -5.17 -15.68 -14.99
CA MET A 461 -4.04 -15.95 -14.11
C MET A 461 -4.14 -15.18 -12.78
N THR A 462 -4.83 -14.03 -12.77
CA THR A 462 -5.09 -13.25 -11.56
C THR A 462 -6.20 -13.87 -10.73
N ALA A 463 -7.11 -14.60 -11.38
CA ALA A 463 -8.27 -15.25 -10.77
C ALA A 463 -7.94 -16.53 -9.97
N TYR A 464 -6.74 -16.67 -9.43
CA TYR A 464 -6.33 -17.85 -8.64
C TYR A 464 -7.29 -18.24 -7.51
N THR A 465 -8.27 -17.40 -7.22
CA THR A 465 -9.24 -17.59 -6.14
C THR A 465 -10.65 -17.89 -6.60
N ILE A 466 -10.94 -17.76 -7.93
CA ILE A 466 -12.31 -17.85 -8.46
C ILE A 466 -12.33 -18.87 -9.60
N ASN A 467 -13.14 -19.83 -9.59
CA ASN A 467 -13.52 -20.82 -10.61
C ASN A 467 -12.66 -20.94 -11.89
N LEU A 468 -11.52 -21.65 -11.78
CA LEU A 468 -10.60 -21.91 -12.89
C LEU A 468 -11.25 -22.69 -14.04
N SER A 469 -12.27 -23.50 -13.77
CA SER A 469 -13.01 -24.25 -14.78
C SER A 469 -13.73 -23.32 -15.75
N ASP A 470 -14.43 -22.31 -15.24
CA ASP A 470 -15.16 -21.34 -16.07
C ASP A 470 -14.20 -20.44 -16.86
N THR A 471 -13.05 -20.14 -16.25
CA THR A 471 -11.99 -19.39 -16.93
C THR A 471 -11.41 -20.18 -18.10
N SER A 472 -11.15 -21.48 -17.94
CA SER A 472 -10.68 -22.34 -19.02
C SER A 472 -11.70 -22.40 -20.17
N ALA A 473 -12.98 -22.55 -19.86
CA ALA A 473 -14.06 -22.56 -20.85
C ALA A 473 -14.16 -21.24 -21.62
N SER A 474 -13.97 -20.10 -20.94
CA SER A 474 -13.94 -18.78 -21.58
C SER A 474 -12.79 -18.64 -22.59
N LEU A 475 -11.58 -19.10 -22.22
CA LEU A 475 -10.43 -19.07 -23.13
C LEU A 475 -10.62 -20.03 -24.32
N GLU A 476 -11.25 -21.18 -24.13
CA GLU A 476 -11.59 -22.13 -25.21
C GLU A 476 -12.63 -21.53 -26.17
N HIS A 477 -13.64 -20.87 -25.65
CA HIS A 477 -14.65 -20.17 -26.45
C HIS A 477 -13.99 -19.09 -27.32
N MET A 478 -13.07 -18.32 -26.75
CA MET A 478 -12.32 -17.34 -27.53
C MET A 478 -11.45 -18.02 -28.59
N LEU A 479 -10.74 -19.09 -28.25
CA LEU A 479 -9.91 -19.86 -29.19
C LEU A 479 -10.69 -20.36 -30.39
N ALA A 480 -11.96 -20.78 -30.20
CA ALA A 480 -12.84 -21.25 -31.25
C ALA A 480 -13.28 -20.14 -32.24
N ARG A 481 -13.17 -18.88 -31.87
CA ARG A 481 -13.50 -17.72 -32.70
C ARG A 481 -12.35 -17.23 -33.57
N LEU A 482 -11.11 -17.65 -33.27
CA LEU A 482 -9.92 -17.16 -33.94
C LEU A 482 -9.58 -17.99 -35.18
N ASP A 483 -9.26 -17.33 -36.28
CA ASP A 483 -8.74 -17.95 -37.49
C ASP A 483 -7.30 -18.48 -37.29
N ALA A 484 -6.88 -19.37 -38.17
CA ALA A 484 -5.51 -19.92 -38.14
C ALA A 484 -4.42 -18.88 -38.41
N THR A 485 -4.77 -17.75 -39.02
CA THR A 485 -3.87 -16.60 -39.26
C THR A 485 -3.49 -15.88 -37.99
N GLU A 486 -4.35 -15.91 -36.97
CA GLU A 486 -4.12 -15.30 -35.65
C GLU A 486 -3.23 -16.16 -34.73
N TYR A 487 -2.12 -16.66 -35.30
CA TYR A 487 -1.29 -17.68 -34.63
C TYR A 487 -0.68 -17.21 -33.28
N LEU A 488 -0.39 -15.91 -33.08
CA LEU A 488 0.09 -15.36 -31.81
C LEU A 488 -0.99 -15.37 -30.74
N ALA A 489 -2.20 -14.87 -31.06
CA ALA A 489 -3.33 -14.92 -30.13
C ALA A 489 -3.68 -16.37 -29.75
N ARG A 490 -3.75 -17.28 -30.73
CA ARG A 490 -3.98 -18.70 -30.51
C ARG A 490 -2.90 -19.32 -29.60
N ALA A 491 -1.63 -19.01 -29.85
CA ALA A 491 -0.53 -19.50 -29.02
C ALA A 491 -0.65 -19.05 -27.56
N ARG A 492 -0.98 -17.78 -27.30
CA ARG A 492 -1.20 -17.25 -25.94
C ARG A 492 -2.36 -17.96 -25.24
N LEU A 493 -3.48 -18.18 -25.95
CA LEU A 493 -4.63 -18.90 -25.40
C LEU A 493 -4.30 -20.36 -25.09
N HIS A 494 -3.66 -21.07 -26.02
CA HIS A 494 -3.22 -22.44 -25.75
C HIS A 494 -2.29 -22.52 -24.53
N LEU A 495 -1.33 -21.61 -24.38
CA LEU A 495 -0.44 -21.55 -23.21
C LEU A 495 -1.19 -21.21 -21.92
N GLY A 496 -2.18 -20.31 -21.97
CA GLY A 496 -3.03 -19.99 -20.84
C GLY A 496 -3.87 -21.17 -20.37
N ILE A 497 -4.54 -21.84 -21.31
CA ILE A 497 -5.34 -23.04 -21.04
C ILE A 497 -4.44 -24.19 -20.51
N ALA A 498 -3.26 -24.39 -21.11
CA ALA A 498 -2.31 -25.39 -20.65
C ALA A 498 -1.86 -25.12 -19.21
N TRP A 499 -1.57 -23.84 -18.86
CA TRP A 499 -1.21 -23.45 -17.49
C TRP A 499 -2.34 -23.73 -16.49
N ILE A 500 -3.58 -23.35 -16.83
CA ILE A 500 -4.77 -23.64 -16.02
C ILE A 500 -4.96 -25.15 -15.87
N ALA A 501 -4.78 -25.93 -16.94
CA ALA A 501 -4.90 -27.38 -16.92
C ALA A 501 -3.87 -28.06 -16.00
N ILE A 502 -2.63 -27.50 -15.91
CA ILE A 502 -1.63 -27.96 -14.92
C ILE A 502 -2.14 -27.69 -13.50
N GLY A 503 -2.64 -26.48 -13.23
CA GLY A 503 -3.24 -26.13 -11.95
C GLY A 503 -4.37 -27.08 -11.56
N LEU A 504 -5.29 -27.36 -12.49
CA LEU A 504 -6.41 -28.30 -12.30
C LEU A 504 -6.00 -29.77 -12.29
N ARG A 505 -4.70 -30.08 -12.38
CA ARG A 505 -4.16 -31.47 -12.43
C ARG A 505 -4.63 -32.30 -13.63
N PHE A 506 -4.69 -31.65 -14.78
CA PHE A 506 -4.90 -32.29 -16.06
C PHE A 506 -3.67 -32.15 -17.00
N PRO A 507 -2.50 -32.75 -16.65
CA PRO A 507 -1.26 -32.54 -17.41
C PRO A 507 -1.35 -33.05 -18.84
N SER A 508 -2.12 -34.11 -19.10
CA SER A 508 -2.36 -34.58 -20.46
C SER A 508 -3.11 -33.57 -21.33
N ARG A 509 -4.08 -32.84 -20.75
CA ARG A 509 -4.77 -31.72 -21.42
C ARG A 509 -3.82 -30.57 -21.67
N ALA A 510 -2.99 -30.24 -20.66
CA ALA A 510 -1.96 -29.24 -20.81
C ALA A 510 -0.98 -29.58 -21.94
N GLN A 511 -0.53 -30.82 -22.02
CA GLN A 511 0.34 -31.30 -23.06
C GLN A 511 -0.32 -31.25 -24.45
N ALA A 512 -1.62 -31.58 -24.56
CA ALA A 512 -2.37 -31.46 -25.80
C ALA A 512 -2.41 -29.99 -26.29
N HIS A 513 -2.69 -29.05 -25.41
CA HIS A 513 -2.69 -27.62 -25.75
C HIS A 513 -1.28 -27.10 -26.09
N LEU A 514 -0.25 -27.52 -25.37
CA LEU A 514 1.14 -27.15 -25.68
C LEU A 514 1.55 -27.63 -27.08
N ALA A 515 1.10 -28.83 -27.50
CA ALA A 515 1.37 -29.37 -28.84
C ALA A 515 0.69 -28.61 -29.99
N LEU A 516 -0.37 -27.85 -29.69
CA LEU A 516 -1.11 -26.99 -30.63
C LEU A 516 -0.52 -25.60 -30.77
N VAL A 517 0.52 -25.25 -30.00
CA VAL A 517 1.20 -23.96 -30.11
C VAL A 517 2.02 -23.92 -31.42
N ASP A 518 1.72 -22.96 -32.27
CA ASP A 518 2.48 -22.76 -33.50
C ASP A 518 3.92 -22.36 -33.21
N ARG A 519 4.87 -23.09 -33.77
CA ARG A 519 6.32 -22.83 -33.55
C ARG A 519 6.77 -21.45 -34.06
N ARG A 520 6.06 -20.84 -35.01
CA ARG A 520 6.32 -19.46 -35.43
C ARG A 520 6.13 -18.46 -34.27
N ALA A 521 5.17 -18.73 -33.40
CA ALA A 521 4.91 -17.88 -32.26
C ALA A 521 6.03 -17.94 -31.19
N THR A 522 6.81 -19.00 -31.15
CA THR A 522 7.93 -19.16 -30.20
C THR A 522 9.25 -18.69 -30.77
N ALA A 523 9.32 -18.41 -32.09
CA ALA A 523 10.51 -17.90 -32.75
C ALA A 523 10.64 -16.40 -32.55
N GLY A 524 11.77 -15.93 -32.02
CA GLY A 524 12.06 -14.52 -31.82
C GLY A 524 12.03 -14.09 -30.35
N THR A 525 12.06 -12.78 -30.09
CA THR A 525 12.11 -12.15 -28.77
C THR A 525 10.74 -12.01 -28.08
N THR A 526 9.79 -12.85 -28.40
CA THR A 526 8.43 -12.74 -27.84
C THR A 526 8.34 -13.39 -26.44
N ASP A 527 7.49 -12.82 -25.58
CA ASP A 527 7.13 -13.41 -24.28
C ASP A 527 6.51 -14.82 -24.41
N VAL A 528 6.00 -15.15 -25.59
CA VAL A 528 5.42 -16.48 -25.93
C VAL A 528 6.46 -17.59 -25.82
N GLY A 529 7.71 -17.36 -26.26
CA GLY A 529 8.79 -18.35 -26.14
C GLY A 529 9.14 -18.66 -24.68
N VAL A 530 9.29 -17.60 -23.86
CA VAL A 530 9.54 -17.73 -22.41
C VAL A 530 8.42 -18.50 -21.73
N ARG A 531 7.17 -18.17 -22.04
CA ARG A 531 5.99 -18.81 -21.47
C ARG A 531 5.81 -20.25 -21.96
N PHE A 532 6.16 -20.54 -23.22
CA PHE A 532 6.13 -21.90 -23.77
C PHE A 532 7.02 -22.85 -22.96
N HIS A 533 8.28 -22.48 -22.74
CA HIS A 533 9.22 -23.32 -22.00
C HIS A 533 8.87 -23.38 -20.51
N ASN A 534 8.28 -22.34 -19.93
CA ASN A 534 7.75 -22.40 -18.58
C ASN A 534 6.64 -23.46 -18.45
N VAL A 535 5.66 -23.45 -19.36
CA VAL A 535 4.57 -24.41 -19.38
C VAL A 535 5.09 -25.83 -19.65
N ALA A 536 6.03 -26.00 -20.59
CA ALA A 536 6.64 -27.28 -20.90
C ALA A 536 7.40 -27.86 -19.68
N ALA A 537 8.19 -27.03 -18.99
CA ALA A 537 8.86 -27.40 -17.75
C ALA A 537 7.86 -27.82 -16.66
N ALA A 538 6.79 -27.05 -16.47
CA ALA A 538 5.74 -27.39 -15.52
C ALA A 538 5.00 -28.69 -15.86
N ILE A 539 4.79 -28.99 -17.14
CA ILE A 539 4.23 -30.27 -17.61
C ILE A 539 5.20 -31.43 -17.28
N ALA A 540 6.49 -31.27 -17.60
CA ALA A 540 7.50 -32.27 -17.26
C ALA A 540 7.53 -32.56 -15.76
N ALA A 541 7.49 -31.49 -14.95
CA ALA A 541 7.39 -31.60 -13.50
C ALA A 541 6.11 -32.32 -13.07
N ALA A 542 4.95 -32.06 -13.72
CA ALA A 542 3.68 -32.70 -13.42
C ALA A 542 3.71 -34.21 -13.69
N PHE A 543 4.44 -34.65 -14.69
CA PHE A 543 4.65 -36.07 -14.98
C PHE A 543 5.79 -36.72 -14.19
N GLY A 544 6.49 -36.00 -13.32
CA GLY A 544 7.63 -36.50 -12.58
C GLY A 544 8.88 -36.73 -13.46
N ASP A 545 8.94 -36.13 -14.66
CA ASP A 545 10.06 -36.21 -15.58
C ASP A 545 11.13 -35.15 -15.25
N ALA A 546 12.05 -35.52 -14.36
CA ALA A 546 13.13 -34.61 -13.93
C ALA A 546 14.10 -34.29 -15.08
N ASP A 547 14.34 -35.22 -16.00
CA ASP A 547 15.25 -34.99 -17.13
C ASP A 547 14.60 -34.10 -18.19
N GLY A 548 13.31 -34.33 -18.46
CA GLY A 548 12.48 -33.43 -19.28
C GLY A 548 12.44 -32.03 -18.72
N PHE A 549 12.25 -31.92 -17.40
CA PHE A 549 12.28 -30.63 -16.72
C PHE A 549 13.65 -29.91 -16.91
N ARG A 550 14.78 -30.61 -16.75
CA ARG A 550 16.11 -30.02 -16.97
C ARG A 550 16.29 -29.50 -18.39
N ARG A 551 15.83 -30.27 -19.40
CA ARG A 551 15.90 -29.82 -20.81
C ARG A 551 15.09 -28.54 -21.03
N GLU A 552 13.87 -28.52 -20.57
CA GLU A 552 12.97 -27.37 -20.74
C GLU A 552 13.43 -26.15 -19.91
N HIS A 553 14.02 -26.37 -18.73
CA HIS A 553 14.62 -25.32 -17.93
C HIS A 553 15.79 -24.62 -18.66
N ALA A 554 16.66 -25.39 -19.33
CA ALA A 554 17.73 -24.82 -20.14
C ALA A 554 17.20 -23.95 -21.27
N ALA A 555 16.18 -24.43 -22.01
CA ALA A 555 15.54 -23.66 -23.07
C ALA A 555 14.77 -22.44 -22.54
N TRP A 556 14.16 -22.56 -21.36
CA TRP A 556 13.50 -21.45 -20.68
C TRP A 556 14.50 -20.34 -20.31
N LEU A 557 15.69 -20.72 -19.81
CA LEU A 557 16.77 -19.76 -19.53
C LEU A 557 17.25 -19.04 -20.78
N ASP A 558 17.41 -19.76 -21.88
CA ASP A 558 17.87 -19.17 -23.15
C ASP A 558 16.82 -18.16 -23.69
N ALA A 559 15.53 -18.53 -23.65
CA ALA A 559 14.47 -17.61 -24.02
C ALA A 559 14.38 -16.37 -23.10
N ALA A 560 14.57 -16.56 -21.78
CA ALA A 560 14.53 -15.47 -20.82
C ALA A 560 15.73 -14.50 -20.96
N ARG A 561 16.90 -15.01 -21.31
CA ARG A 561 18.09 -14.16 -21.57
C ARG A 561 17.86 -13.17 -22.70
N ALA A 562 17.12 -13.56 -23.73
CA ALA A 562 16.72 -12.68 -24.80
C ALA A 562 15.75 -11.57 -24.34
N HIS A 563 15.02 -11.79 -23.23
CA HIS A 563 14.08 -10.84 -22.64
C HIS A 563 14.68 -9.91 -21.58
N GLY A 564 15.87 -10.19 -21.11
CA GLY A 564 16.59 -9.36 -20.16
C GLY A 564 16.89 -10.05 -18.81
N ALA A 565 17.73 -9.39 -18.02
CA ALA A 565 18.29 -9.97 -16.79
C ALA A 565 17.23 -10.22 -15.69
N GLY A 566 16.22 -9.36 -15.58
CA GLY A 566 15.12 -9.56 -14.61
C GLY A 566 14.31 -10.82 -14.88
N ALA A 567 13.98 -11.09 -16.15
CA ALA A 567 13.30 -12.33 -16.55
C ALA A 567 14.17 -13.57 -16.24
N THR A 568 15.49 -13.46 -16.43
CA THR A 568 16.45 -14.55 -16.15
C THR A 568 16.50 -14.90 -14.65
N ALA A 569 16.51 -13.92 -13.75
CA ALA A 569 16.43 -14.16 -12.31
C ALA A 569 15.14 -14.91 -11.94
N GLY A 570 14.01 -14.52 -12.54
CA GLY A 570 12.72 -15.18 -12.37
C GLY A 570 12.73 -16.66 -12.73
N VAL A 571 13.38 -17.01 -13.83
CA VAL A 571 13.53 -18.44 -14.24
C VAL A 571 14.28 -19.23 -13.18
N TYR A 572 15.39 -18.71 -12.68
CA TYR A 572 16.21 -19.40 -11.70
C TYR A 572 15.45 -19.67 -10.39
N TYR A 573 14.85 -18.66 -9.77
CA TYR A 573 14.17 -18.91 -8.48
C TYR A 573 12.90 -19.74 -8.65
N ASN A 574 12.17 -19.62 -9.75
CA ASN A 574 11.01 -20.51 -10.00
C ASN A 574 11.44 -21.96 -10.26
N ALA A 575 12.51 -22.19 -11.04
CA ALA A 575 13.01 -23.53 -11.28
C ALA A 575 13.53 -24.19 -9.99
N ALA A 576 14.10 -23.44 -9.07
CA ALA A 576 14.60 -23.95 -7.79
C ALA A 576 13.51 -24.70 -7.00
N LYS A 577 12.25 -24.21 -7.01
CA LYS A 577 11.11 -24.91 -6.39
C LYS A 577 10.92 -26.29 -7.00
N TYR A 578 10.88 -26.39 -8.33
CA TYR A 578 10.69 -27.67 -9.02
C TYR A 578 11.82 -28.66 -8.73
N PHE A 579 13.05 -28.19 -8.73
CA PHE A 579 14.20 -29.03 -8.35
C PHE A 579 14.07 -29.54 -6.91
N ALA A 580 13.65 -28.69 -5.98
CA ALA A 580 13.43 -29.10 -4.59
C ALA A 580 12.34 -30.17 -4.47
N TRP A 581 11.27 -30.08 -5.26
CA TRP A 581 10.19 -31.08 -5.29
C TRP A 581 10.62 -32.42 -5.87
N PHE A 582 11.58 -32.44 -6.78
CA PHE A 582 12.22 -33.67 -7.26
C PHE A 582 13.24 -34.27 -6.25
N GLY A 583 13.49 -33.59 -5.13
CA GLY A 583 14.57 -33.97 -4.22
C GLY A 583 15.97 -33.66 -4.76
N LEU A 584 16.07 -32.84 -5.79
CA LEU A 584 17.30 -32.38 -6.41
C LEU A 584 17.78 -31.08 -5.74
N HIS A 585 18.06 -31.20 -4.43
CA HIS A 585 18.33 -30.04 -3.59
C HIS A 585 19.59 -29.27 -3.96
N GLU A 586 20.60 -29.92 -4.54
CA GLU A 586 21.82 -29.25 -5.02
C GLU A 586 21.51 -28.40 -6.26
N ASP A 587 20.73 -28.93 -7.22
CA ASP A 587 20.27 -28.15 -8.38
C ASP A 587 19.42 -26.94 -7.91
N ALA A 588 18.56 -27.13 -6.89
CA ALA A 588 17.79 -26.05 -6.30
C ALA A 588 18.68 -24.95 -5.69
N ARG A 589 19.68 -25.35 -4.88
CA ARG A 589 20.65 -24.40 -4.28
C ARG A 589 21.46 -23.67 -5.33
N GLU A 590 21.88 -24.34 -6.40
CA GLU A 590 22.61 -23.71 -7.50
C GLU A 590 21.74 -22.66 -8.20
N ASN A 591 20.50 -22.98 -8.49
CA ASN A 591 19.56 -22.03 -9.09
C ASN A 591 19.31 -20.81 -8.18
N ILE A 592 19.16 -21.00 -6.87
CA ILE A 592 19.04 -19.86 -5.92
C ILE A 592 20.31 -19.00 -5.95
N ARG A 593 21.51 -19.60 -5.95
CA ARG A 593 22.77 -18.82 -6.05
C ARG A 593 22.83 -18.01 -7.34
N HIS A 594 22.37 -18.59 -8.45
CA HIS A 594 22.30 -17.88 -9.73
C HIS A 594 21.27 -16.76 -9.71
N ALA A 595 20.07 -16.98 -9.15
CA ALA A 595 19.04 -15.96 -9.01
C ALA A 595 19.55 -14.75 -8.20
N LEU A 596 20.16 -15.01 -7.03
CA LEU A 596 20.73 -13.96 -6.18
C LEU A 596 21.87 -13.20 -6.84
N ARG A 597 22.74 -13.90 -7.61
CA ARG A 597 23.80 -13.24 -8.36
C ARG A 597 23.24 -12.29 -9.41
N VAL A 598 22.32 -12.77 -10.26
CA VAL A 598 21.67 -11.94 -11.29
C VAL A 598 20.92 -10.78 -10.67
N ALA A 599 20.19 -11.00 -9.58
CA ALA A 599 19.46 -9.95 -8.88
C ALA A 599 20.41 -8.84 -8.37
N ARG A 600 21.58 -9.20 -7.83
CA ARG A 600 22.60 -8.24 -7.37
C ARG A 600 23.30 -7.52 -8.52
N GLU A 601 23.66 -8.23 -9.59
CA GLU A 601 24.25 -7.65 -10.80
C GLU A 601 23.31 -6.62 -11.45
N THR A 602 22.02 -6.90 -11.46
CA THR A 602 20.97 -6.00 -11.98
C THR A 602 20.48 -4.99 -10.95
N ARG A 603 20.96 -5.06 -9.70
CA ARG A 603 20.48 -4.27 -8.55
C ARG A 603 18.95 -4.38 -8.34
N SER A 604 18.35 -5.49 -8.78
CA SER A 604 16.93 -5.75 -8.65
C SER A 604 16.61 -6.30 -7.27
N ARG A 605 16.24 -5.42 -6.36
CA ARG A 605 15.84 -5.79 -5.00
C ARG A 605 14.62 -6.73 -5.01
N HIS A 606 13.66 -6.48 -5.91
CA HIS A 606 12.50 -7.36 -6.07
C HIS A 606 12.92 -8.81 -6.37
N ALA A 607 13.83 -9.01 -7.35
CA ALA A 607 14.32 -10.34 -7.68
C ALA A 607 15.14 -10.97 -6.53
N GLU A 608 15.88 -10.18 -5.75
CA GLU A 608 16.64 -10.64 -4.59
C GLU A 608 15.70 -11.11 -3.48
N GLU A 609 14.65 -10.36 -3.16
CA GLU A 609 13.62 -10.74 -2.19
C GLU A 609 12.86 -12.00 -2.62
N CYS A 610 12.48 -12.13 -3.91
CA CYS A 610 11.86 -13.35 -4.45
C CYS A 610 12.77 -14.56 -4.32
N ALA A 611 14.06 -14.39 -4.64
CA ALA A 611 15.05 -15.46 -4.55
C ALA A 611 15.24 -15.91 -3.08
N HIS A 612 15.31 -14.99 -2.12
CA HIS A 612 15.40 -15.31 -0.70
C HIS A 612 14.15 -15.99 -0.16
N ALA A 613 12.95 -15.50 -0.50
CA ALA A 613 11.69 -16.11 -0.11
C ALA A 613 11.59 -17.55 -0.64
N THR A 614 11.93 -17.76 -1.92
CA THR A 614 11.96 -19.10 -2.53
C THR A 614 13.04 -20.00 -1.91
N ALA A 615 14.21 -19.45 -1.60
CA ALA A 615 15.30 -20.18 -0.94
C ALA A 615 14.85 -20.75 0.39
N ALA A 616 14.12 -19.98 1.20
CA ALA A 616 13.61 -20.43 2.48
C ALA A 616 12.74 -21.70 2.35
N LEU A 617 11.82 -21.73 1.36
CA LEU A 617 11.01 -22.91 1.05
C LEU A 617 11.84 -24.12 0.65
N CYS A 618 12.81 -23.93 -0.27
CA CYS A 618 13.69 -24.99 -0.72
C CYS A 618 14.54 -25.57 0.43
N TYR A 619 15.01 -24.71 1.34
CA TYR A 619 15.81 -25.12 2.49
C TYR A 619 14.97 -25.86 3.54
N ILE A 620 13.73 -25.45 3.77
CA ILE A 620 12.81 -26.21 4.64
C ILE A 620 12.62 -27.63 4.08
N LEU A 621 12.34 -27.78 2.79
CA LEU A 621 12.16 -29.08 2.15
C LEU A 621 13.43 -29.95 2.25
N SER A 622 14.61 -29.38 2.09
CA SER A 622 15.89 -30.08 2.24
C SER A 622 16.27 -30.35 3.71
N GLY A 623 15.54 -29.79 4.67
CA GLY A 623 15.81 -29.91 6.10
C GLY A 623 16.94 -29.03 6.62
N ASP A 624 17.37 -28.04 5.87
CA ASP A 624 18.40 -27.07 6.27
C ASP A 624 17.76 -25.83 6.93
N LEU A 625 17.26 -26.02 8.17
CA LEU A 625 16.53 -24.97 8.88
C LEU A 625 17.38 -23.73 9.20
N GLN A 626 18.71 -23.88 9.29
CA GLN A 626 19.60 -22.75 9.49
C GLN A 626 19.68 -21.88 8.24
N ALA A 627 19.90 -22.48 7.06
CA ALA A 627 19.89 -21.76 5.80
C ALA A 627 18.52 -21.16 5.49
N ALA A 628 17.42 -21.86 5.85
CA ALA A 628 16.06 -21.34 5.72
C ALA A 628 15.85 -20.07 6.57
N ARG A 629 16.34 -20.09 7.82
CA ARG A 629 16.29 -18.93 8.72
C ARG A 629 17.03 -17.73 8.13
N GLU A 630 18.26 -17.93 7.69
CA GLU A 630 19.08 -16.87 7.07
C GLU A 630 18.39 -16.29 5.84
N ALA A 631 17.78 -17.12 5.02
CA ALA A 631 17.03 -16.69 3.85
C ALA A 631 15.79 -15.85 4.21
N VAL A 632 15.03 -16.26 5.22
CA VAL A 632 13.87 -15.50 5.72
C VAL A 632 14.30 -14.16 6.31
N GLU A 633 15.38 -14.13 7.11
CA GLU A 633 15.89 -12.92 7.75
C GLU A 633 16.41 -11.88 6.71
N ALA A 634 16.83 -12.36 5.54
CA ALA A 634 17.25 -11.51 4.42
C ALA A 634 16.08 -10.80 3.70
N VAL A 635 14.84 -11.25 3.89
CA VAL A 635 13.65 -10.56 3.37
C VAL A 635 13.24 -9.48 4.36
N PRO A 636 13.21 -8.19 3.96
CA PRO A 636 12.83 -7.13 4.88
C PRO A 636 11.33 -7.17 5.19
N THR A 637 10.98 -7.01 6.47
CA THR A 637 9.57 -6.89 6.91
C THR A 637 8.86 -5.65 6.37
N THR A 638 9.61 -4.72 5.77
CA THR A 638 9.11 -3.49 5.15
C THR A 638 9.13 -3.57 3.61
N SER A 639 9.17 -4.77 3.03
CA SER A 639 9.08 -4.93 1.57
C SER A 639 7.75 -4.40 1.05
N ASP A 640 7.78 -3.73 -0.11
CA ASP A 640 6.56 -3.28 -0.79
C ASP A 640 5.88 -4.43 -1.55
N ASN A 641 6.55 -5.57 -1.69
CA ASN A 641 6.01 -6.75 -2.34
C ASN A 641 5.30 -7.65 -1.33
N ARG A 642 3.98 -7.52 -1.27
CA ARG A 642 3.13 -8.30 -0.37
C ARG A 642 3.30 -9.82 -0.53
N VAL A 643 3.48 -10.32 -1.75
CA VAL A 643 3.66 -11.76 -2.03
C VAL A 643 4.93 -12.28 -1.36
N ASN A 644 6.04 -11.57 -1.52
CA ASN A 644 7.32 -11.96 -0.91
C ASN A 644 7.26 -11.92 0.62
N ILE A 645 6.58 -10.92 1.19
CA ILE A 645 6.38 -10.84 2.64
C ILE A 645 5.57 -12.04 3.14
N VAL A 646 4.49 -12.38 2.47
CA VAL A 646 3.62 -13.50 2.86
C VAL A 646 4.38 -14.82 2.78
N PHE A 647 5.17 -15.04 1.73
CA PHE A 647 6.02 -16.23 1.61
C PHE A 647 7.09 -16.29 2.70
N ALA A 648 7.77 -15.18 2.96
CA ALA A 648 8.77 -15.09 4.03
C ALA A 648 8.12 -15.28 5.41
N ALA A 649 6.93 -14.74 5.64
CA ALA A 649 6.17 -14.91 6.88
C ALA A 649 5.75 -16.37 7.08
N GLY A 650 5.25 -17.05 6.05
CA GLY A 650 4.93 -18.46 6.08
C GLY A 650 6.15 -19.34 6.41
N ALA A 651 7.23 -19.12 5.67
CA ALA A 651 8.49 -19.84 5.90
C ALA A 651 9.11 -19.53 7.27
N GLY A 652 9.14 -18.27 7.68
CA GLY A 652 9.68 -17.84 8.97
C GLY A 652 8.90 -18.41 10.16
N THR A 653 7.58 -18.43 10.07
CA THR A 653 6.70 -19.06 11.06
C THR A 653 6.94 -20.57 11.12
N ALA A 654 7.08 -21.24 9.97
CA ALA A 654 7.38 -22.67 9.92
C ALA A 654 8.75 -22.99 10.54
N VAL A 655 9.79 -22.24 10.18
CA VAL A 655 11.13 -22.40 10.80
C VAL A 655 11.06 -22.17 12.31
N GLY A 656 10.41 -21.08 12.75
CA GLY A 656 10.20 -20.79 14.18
C GLY A 656 9.51 -21.94 14.91
N THR A 657 8.53 -22.56 14.27
CA THR A 657 7.81 -23.73 14.79
C THR A 657 8.71 -24.96 14.95
N TYR A 658 9.53 -25.28 13.94
CA TYR A 658 10.44 -26.42 14.01
C TYR A 658 11.55 -26.23 15.06
N VAL A 659 12.11 -25.02 15.11
CA VAL A 659 13.23 -24.69 16.01
C VAL A 659 12.75 -24.37 17.43
N GLY A 660 11.51 -23.89 17.59
CA GLY A 660 10.97 -23.40 18.87
C GLY A 660 11.49 -22.01 19.22
N ASP A 661 11.65 -21.14 18.21
CA ASP A 661 12.09 -19.76 18.38
C ASP A 661 10.86 -18.83 18.40
N GLU A 662 10.41 -18.48 19.61
CA GLU A 662 9.25 -17.61 19.82
C GLU A 662 9.46 -16.19 19.26
N ASN A 663 10.69 -15.67 19.25
CA ASN A 663 10.97 -14.35 18.67
C ASN A 663 10.75 -14.35 17.14
N LEU A 664 11.12 -15.45 16.49
CA LEU A 664 10.91 -15.61 15.06
C LEU A 664 9.41 -15.75 14.74
N ILE A 665 8.67 -16.46 15.58
CA ILE A 665 7.21 -16.58 15.47
C ILE A 665 6.55 -15.22 15.70
N GLU A 666 6.93 -14.49 16.76
CA GLU A 666 6.40 -13.15 17.04
C GLU A 666 6.66 -12.19 15.86
N LYS A 667 7.85 -12.21 15.31
CA LYS A 667 8.22 -11.38 14.16
C LYS A 667 7.37 -11.66 12.92
N TRP A 668 7.18 -12.93 12.56
CA TRP A 668 6.61 -13.32 11.27
C TRP A 668 5.14 -13.72 11.34
N PHE A 669 4.67 -14.27 12.44
CA PHE A 669 3.26 -14.58 12.66
C PHE A 669 2.51 -13.36 13.20
N ASP A 670 2.88 -12.85 14.38
CA ASP A 670 2.15 -11.75 15.03
C ASP A 670 2.26 -10.44 14.26
N GLY A 671 3.41 -10.18 13.62
CA GLY A 671 3.64 -8.99 12.82
C GLY A 671 2.79 -8.93 11.53
N PHE A 672 2.33 -10.08 11.03
CA PHE A 672 1.62 -10.18 9.74
C PHE A 672 0.27 -10.90 9.82
N GLU A 673 -0.23 -11.24 11.00
CA GLU A 673 -1.49 -11.98 11.18
C GLU A 673 -2.66 -11.36 10.40
N GLY A 674 -2.81 -10.05 10.47
CA GLY A 674 -3.87 -9.33 9.74
C GLY A 674 -3.72 -9.39 8.21
N ALA A 675 -2.48 -9.31 7.72
CA ALA A 675 -2.18 -9.40 6.29
C ALA A 675 -2.40 -10.82 5.75
N ILE A 676 -2.09 -11.83 6.55
CA ILE A 676 -2.23 -13.26 6.22
C ILE A 676 -3.70 -13.64 6.15
N VAL A 677 -4.52 -13.16 7.08
CA VAL A 677 -5.97 -13.41 7.11
C VAL A 677 -6.65 -12.86 5.86
N SER A 678 -6.13 -11.81 5.23
CA SER A 678 -6.68 -11.17 4.04
C SER A 678 -6.05 -11.63 2.72
N ALA A 679 -4.93 -12.38 2.74
CA ALA A 679 -4.23 -12.80 1.53
C ALA A 679 -4.55 -14.25 1.17
N PRO A 680 -5.14 -14.53 -0.01
CA PRO A 680 -5.41 -15.90 -0.45
C PRO A 680 -4.15 -16.65 -0.93
N GLU A 681 -2.97 -16.04 -0.97
CA GLU A 681 -1.75 -16.57 -1.61
C GLU A 681 -0.70 -16.99 -0.57
N ILE A 682 -1.00 -17.99 0.29
CA ILE A 682 -0.06 -18.37 1.36
C ILE A 682 0.66 -19.68 0.99
N GLU A 683 1.81 -19.59 0.36
CA GLU A 683 2.78 -20.68 0.41
C GLU A 683 3.26 -20.84 1.87
N CYS A 684 3.33 -22.06 2.38
CA CYS A 684 3.63 -22.39 3.78
C CYS A 684 2.52 -22.09 4.83
N GLY A 685 1.27 -22.10 4.42
CA GLY A 685 0.11 -21.98 5.34
C GLY A 685 0.14 -22.94 6.53
N TYR A 686 0.85 -24.05 6.42
CA TYR A 686 1.03 -25.01 7.50
C TYR A 686 1.71 -24.43 8.76
N GLY A 687 2.69 -23.56 8.60
CA GLY A 687 3.37 -22.94 9.74
C GLY A 687 2.41 -22.06 10.55
N PHE A 688 1.56 -21.33 9.89
CA PHE A 688 0.53 -20.49 10.53
C PHE A 688 -0.55 -21.33 11.20
N ALA A 689 -1.04 -22.38 10.53
CA ALA A 689 -2.03 -23.28 11.08
C ALA A 689 -1.52 -23.99 12.33
N GLU A 690 -0.25 -24.38 12.33
CA GLU A 690 0.41 -25.01 13.49
C GLU A 690 0.51 -24.06 14.67
N VAL A 691 0.91 -22.80 14.46
CA VAL A 691 0.97 -21.79 15.54
C VAL A 691 -0.42 -21.49 16.08
N LEU A 692 -1.43 -21.34 15.22
CA LEU A 692 -2.82 -21.13 15.65
C LEU A 692 -3.33 -22.30 16.49
N ALA A 693 -3.09 -23.52 16.04
CA ALA A 693 -3.48 -24.72 16.77
C ALA A 693 -2.79 -24.83 18.15
N ARG A 694 -1.47 -24.56 18.22
CA ARG A 694 -0.71 -24.54 19.48
C ARG A 694 -1.19 -23.47 20.46
N ARG A 695 -1.70 -22.34 19.93
CA ARG A 695 -2.28 -21.25 20.74
C ARG A 695 -3.75 -21.49 21.12
N GLY A 696 -4.31 -22.67 20.86
CA GLY A 696 -5.70 -23.01 21.15
C GLY A 696 -6.74 -22.40 20.21
N ARG A 697 -6.31 -21.80 19.09
CA ARG A 697 -7.14 -21.15 18.09
C ARG A 697 -7.47 -22.11 16.92
N ALA A 698 -8.01 -23.29 17.25
CA ALA A 698 -8.25 -24.35 16.28
C ALA A 698 -9.24 -23.95 15.17
N LYS A 699 -10.25 -23.12 15.47
CA LYS A 699 -11.20 -22.61 14.46
C LYS A 699 -10.51 -21.70 13.44
N ASP A 700 -9.65 -20.81 13.92
CA ASP A 700 -8.92 -19.89 13.04
C ASP A 700 -7.93 -20.66 12.15
N ALA A 701 -7.33 -21.73 12.67
CA ALA A 701 -6.51 -22.65 11.86
C ALA A 701 -7.34 -23.33 10.76
N GLN A 702 -8.55 -23.79 11.08
CA GLN A 702 -9.46 -24.40 10.10
C GLN A 702 -9.88 -23.41 9.01
N GLU A 703 -10.28 -22.18 9.40
CA GLU A 703 -10.65 -21.13 8.45
C GLU A 703 -9.49 -20.73 7.54
N LEU A 704 -8.28 -20.67 8.08
CA LEU A 704 -7.08 -20.43 7.30
C LEU A 704 -6.85 -21.54 6.27
N LEU A 705 -6.86 -22.80 6.72
CA LEU A 705 -6.63 -23.96 5.87
C LEU A 705 -7.72 -24.12 4.80
N HIS A 706 -8.98 -23.83 5.13
CA HIS A 706 -10.08 -23.80 4.17
C HIS A 706 -9.82 -22.80 3.03
N ARG A 707 -9.35 -21.60 3.36
CA ARG A 707 -9.04 -20.57 2.34
C ARG A 707 -7.82 -20.89 1.49
N VAL A 708 -6.83 -21.55 2.08
CA VAL A 708 -5.58 -21.90 1.37
C VAL A 708 -5.73 -23.16 0.52
N LEU A 709 -6.64 -24.08 0.86
CA LEU A 709 -6.82 -25.34 0.15
C LEU A 709 -7.00 -25.21 -1.37
N PRO A 710 -7.83 -24.28 -1.91
CA PRO A 710 -7.95 -24.12 -3.36
C PRO A 710 -6.61 -23.81 -4.05
N GLN A 711 -5.69 -23.16 -3.35
CA GLN A 711 -4.38 -22.83 -3.89
C GLN A 711 -3.41 -24.01 -3.83
N CYS A 712 -3.48 -24.80 -2.75
CA CYS A 712 -2.71 -26.05 -2.67
C CYS A 712 -3.02 -26.99 -3.83
N GLU A 713 -4.25 -26.93 -4.37
CA GLU A 713 -4.67 -27.69 -5.54
C GLU A 713 -4.03 -27.17 -6.85
N LEU A 714 -3.60 -25.90 -6.86
CA LEU A 714 -3.02 -25.25 -8.04
C LEU A 714 -1.49 -25.33 -8.08
N ILE A 715 -0.86 -25.30 -6.92
CA ILE A 715 0.59 -25.19 -6.78
C ILE A 715 1.16 -26.54 -6.33
N ARG A 716 2.03 -27.12 -7.13
CA ARG A 716 2.76 -28.31 -6.74
C ARG A 716 3.74 -27.98 -5.62
N GLY A 717 3.85 -28.84 -4.61
CA GLY A 717 4.81 -28.68 -3.51
C GLY A 717 4.25 -28.17 -2.19
N GLU A 718 2.95 -27.85 -2.12
CA GLU A 718 2.27 -27.49 -0.87
C GLU A 718 1.90 -28.72 0.00
N VAL A 719 2.67 -29.80 -0.15
CA VAL A 719 2.54 -31.05 0.63
C VAL A 719 2.48 -30.77 2.14
N PRO A 720 3.35 -29.93 2.73
CA PRO A 720 3.25 -29.62 4.16
C PRO A 720 1.92 -29.00 4.58
N THR A 721 1.33 -28.13 3.74
CA THR A 721 0.03 -27.52 4.01
C THR A 721 -1.11 -28.52 3.89
N LEU A 722 -1.07 -29.42 2.89
CA LEU A 722 -2.03 -30.51 2.76
C LEU A 722 -1.97 -31.48 3.95
N LEU A 723 -0.78 -31.76 4.47
CA LEU A 723 -0.59 -32.55 5.70
C LEU A 723 -1.09 -31.82 6.95
N ALA A 724 -0.98 -30.48 7.00
CA ALA A 724 -1.58 -29.69 8.06
C ALA A 724 -3.12 -29.76 8.03
N ILE A 725 -3.73 -29.85 6.82
CA ILE A 725 -5.17 -30.08 6.68
C ILE A 725 -5.58 -31.44 7.25
N ALA A 726 -4.75 -32.49 7.10
CA ALA A 726 -5.01 -33.77 7.72
C ALA A 726 -5.11 -33.66 9.25
N ARG A 727 -4.27 -32.84 9.87
CA ARG A 727 -4.17 -32.65 11.32
C ARG A 727 -5.22 -31.67 11.88
N HIS A 728 -5.45 -30.58 11.20
CA HIS A 728 -6.17 -29.41 11.73
C HIS A 728 -7.40 -29.01 10.91
N GLY A 729 -7.55 -29.52 9.66
CA GLY A 729 -8.62 -29.14 8.74
C GLY A 729 -9.99 -29.65 9.15
N ALA A 730 -11.05 -29.02 8.68
CA ALA A 730 -12.41 -29.53 8.79
C ALA A 730 -12.61 -30.81 7.96
N ALA A 731 -13.62 -31.62 8.28
CA ALA A 731 -13.86 -32.89 7.61
C ALA A 731 -14.01 -32.76 6.08
N ALA A 732 -14.78 -31.78 5.62
CA ALA A 732 -14.98 -31.53 4.20
C ALA A 732 -13.66 -31.13 3.48
N ASP A 733 -12.80 -30.35 4.14
CA ASP A 733 -11.51 -29.94 3.58
C ASP A 733 -10.51 -31.11 3.56
N ARG A 734 -10.58 -32.00 4.55
CA ARG A 734 -9.81 -33.24 4.57
C ARG A 734 -10.19 -34.15 3.41
N ASP A 735 -11.49 -34.35 3.15
CA ASP A 735 -11.97 -35.17 2.02
C ASP A 735 -11.49 -34.58 0.69
N ARG A 736 -11.60 -33.27 0.50
CA ARG A 736 -11.16 -32.57 -0.69
C ARG A 736 -9.63 -32.65 -0.88
N ALA A 737 -8.86 -32.40 0.18
CA ALA A 737 -7.40 -32.49 0.15
C ALA A 737 -6.92 -33.91 -0.16
N ARG A 738 -7.59 -34.93 0.40
CA ARG A 738 -7.30 -36.31 0.14
C ARG A 738 -7.59 -36.70 -1.32
N GLU A 739 -8.73 -36.28 -1.86
CA GLU A 739 -9.08 -36.49 -3.27
C GLU A 739 -8.04 -35.86 -4.21
N TYR A 740 -7.62 -34.67 -3.90
CA TYR A 740 -6.55 -33.99 -4.63
C TYR A 740 -5.25 -34.79 -4.58
N LEU A 741 -4.77 -35.21 -3.41
CA LEU A 741 -3.55 -36.01 -3.25
C LEU A 741 -3.66 -37.31 -3.99
N ALA A 742 -4.83 -38.01 -3.96
CA ALA A 742 -5.05 -39.22 -4.65
C ALA A 742 -4.94 -39.07 -6.17
N ARG A 743 -5.50 -38.01 -6.75
CA ARG A 743 -5.34 -37.69 -8.18
C ARG A 743 -3.87 -37.37 -8.50
N ALA A 744 -3.22 -36.53 -7.71
CA ALA A 744 -1.84 -36.12 -7.94
C ALA A 744 -0.87 -37.32 -7.84
N ALA A 745 -1.09 -38.25 -6.93
CA ALA A 745 -0.27 -39.45 -6.75
C ALA A 745 -0.31 -40.41 -7.96
N THR A 746 -1.31 -40.30 -8.84
CA THR A 746 -1.40 -41.13 -10.07
C THR A 746 -0.62 -40.55 -11.25
N MET A 747 -0.14 -39.30 -11.14
CA MET A 747 0.46 -38.55 -12.25
C MET A 747 1.97 -38.74 -12.43
N GLY A 748 2.59 -39.62 -11.71
CA GLY A 748 4.03 -39.90 -11.81
C GLY A 748 4.72 -40.05 -10.46
N ASP A 749 6.05 -40.04 -10.49
CA ASP A 749 6.87 -40.13 -9.30
C ASP A 749 6.99 -38.74 -8.63
N SER A 750 6.24 -38.49 -7.57
CA SER A 750 6.10 -37.19 -6.96
C SER A 750 5.91 -37.26 -5.44
N LEU A 751 6.16 -36.14 -4.75
CA LEU A 751 6.00 -35.99 -3.30
C LEU A 751 4.55 -36.26 -2.81
N GLU A 752 3.57 -36.11 -3.69
CA GLU A 752 2.17 -36.29 -3.34
C GLU A 752 1.82 -37.78 -3.02
N ARG A 753 2.57 -38.74 -3.58
CA ARG A 753 2.35 -40.15 -3.27
C ARG A 753 2.67 -40.50 -1.80
N PRO A 754 3.87 -40.24 -1.28
CA PRO A 754 4.14 -40.43 0.15
C PRO A 754 3.30 -39.48 1.04
N ALA A 755 2.94 -38.30 0.55
CA ALA A 755 2.04 -37.39 1.26
C ALA A 755 0.65 -37.96 1.46
N LEU A 756 0.06 -38.62 0.44
CA LEU A 756 -1.22 -39.33 0.56
C LEU A 756 -1.15 -40.41 1.61
N ALA A 757 -0.07 -41.22 1.60
CA ALA A 757 0.11 -42.28 2.58
C ALA A 757 0.21 -41.73 4.02
N LEU A 758 0.94 -40.61 4.23
CA LEU A 758 1.02 -39.98 5.53
C LEU A 758 -0.31 -39.33 5.93
N PHE A 759 -1.00 -38.69 5.01
CA PHE A 759 -2.32 -38.11 5.21
C PHE A 759 -3.32 -39.15 5.73
N ASP A 760 -3.43 -40.28 5.01
CA ASP A 760 -4.27 -41.38 5.42
C ASP A 760 -3.83 -41.99 6.78
N ALA A 761 -2.52 -42.10 7.04
CA ALA A 761 -2.00 -42.52 8.31
C ALA A 761 -2.46 -41.67 9.47
N VAL A 762 -2.40 -40.34 9.32
CA VAL A 762 -2.86 -39.35 10.32
C VAL A 762 -4.38 -39.54 10.58
N CYS A 763 -5.18 -39.65 9.53
CA CYS A 763 -6.63 -39.86 9.66
C CYS A 763 -6.96 -41.22 10.32
N TYR A 764 -6.18 -42.26 10.04
CA TYR A 764 -6.35 -43.54 10.69
C TYR A 764 -5.94 -43.55 12.17
N LEU A 765 -4.94 -42.81 12.56
CA LEU A 765 -4.59 -42.62 13.98
C LEU A 765 -5.75 -42.00 14.77
N GLU A 766 -6.37 -40.96 14.25
CA GLU A 766 -7.52 -40.30 14.87
C GLU A 766 -8.73 -41.27 15.00
N SER A 767 -8.90 -42.15 14.04
CA SER A 767 -9.99 -43.17 14.04
C SER A 767 -9.65 -44.45 14.81
N GLY A 768 -8.49 -44.52 15.50
CA GLY A 768 -8.05 -45.66 16.30
C GLY A 768 -7.56 -46.88 15.50
N ARG A 769 -7.29 -46.70 14.20
CA ARG A 769 -6.80 -47.78 13.30
C ARG A 769 -5.26 -47.84 13.30
N PHE A 770 -4.66 -48.13 14.43
CA PHE A 770 -3.21 -47.98 14.66
C PHE A 770 -2.34 -48.81 13.72
N GLU A 771 -2.68 -50.09 13.39
CA GLU A 771 -1.86 -50.91 12.53
C GLU A 771 -1.87 -50.44 11.08
N GLN A 772 -3.01 -49.93 10.59
CA GLN A 772 -3.12 -49.36 9.24
C GLN A 772 -2.34 -48.04 9.16
N ALA A 773 -2.47 -47.20 10.14
CA ALA A 773 -1.72 -45.94 10.26
C ALA A 773 -0.22 -46.19 10.23
N LYS A 774 0.27 -47.15 11.04
CA LYS A 774 1.69 -47.49 11.13
C LYS A 774 2.26 -48.01 9.82
N ARG A 775 1.50 -48.85 9.09
CA ARG A 775 1.92 -49.36 7.79
C ARG A 775 2.05 -48.23 6.78
N LEU A 776 1.04 -47.38 6.64
CA LEU A 776 1.04 -46.29 5.70
C LEU A 776 2.11 -45.24 6.04
N ALA A 777 2.31 -44.96 7.32
CA ALA A 777 3.34 -44.05 7.76
C ALA A 777 4.77 -44.53 7.43
N LYS A 778 5.01 -45.86 7.51
CA LYS A 778 6.29 -46.44 7.05
C LYS A 778 6.47 -46.32 5.53
N GLU A 779 5.42 -46.59 4.77
CA GLU A 779 5.42 -46.37 3.32
C GLU A 779 5.72 -44.93 2.97
N ALA A 780 5.09 -43.98 3.66
CA ALA A 780 5.35 -42.53 3.52
C ALA A 780 6.79 -42.19 3.83
N ALA A 781 7.36 -42.68 4.94
CA ALA A 781 8.73 -42.42 5.35
C ALA A 781 9.76 -42.87 4.28
N GLU A 782 9.57 -44.07 3.69
CA GLU A 782 10.45 -44.54 2.60
C GLU A 782 10.31 -43.66 1.35
N GLY A 783 9.09 -43.21 1.03
CA GLY A 783 8.84 -42.27 -0.07
C GLY A 783 9.54 -40.91 0.16
N PHE A 784 9.37 -40.30 1.33
CA PHE A 784 10.03 -39.03 1.67
C PHE A 784 11.56 -39.15 1.72
N ARG A 785 12.09 -40.28 2.16
CA ARG A 785 13.52 -40.57 2.11
C ARG A 785 14.06 -40.56 0.69
N ARG A 786 13.30 -41.13 -0.27
CA ARG A 786 13.65 -41.11 -1.68
C ARG A 786 13.71 -39.72 -2.25
N PHE A 787 12.79 -38.82 -1.87
CA PHE A 787 12.77 -37.40 -2.24
C PHE A 787 13.69 -36.53 -1.38
N ARG A 788 14.45 -37.13 -0.46
CA ARG A 788 15.39 -36.41 0.42
C ARG A 788 14.74 -35.25 1.17
N THR A 789 13.52 -35.43 1.66
CA THR A 789 12.78 -34.47 2.48
C THR A 789 12.76 -34.89 3.95
N PRO A 790 13.86 -34.66 4.70
CA PRO A 790 14.10 -35.29 5.98
C PRO A 790 13.15 -34.85 7.09
N LEU A 791 12.54 -33.65 7.02
CA LEU A 791 11.53 -33.21 8.00
C LEU A 791 10.23 -34.00 7.82
N LEU A 792 9.78 -34.18 6.58
CA LEU A 792 8.60 -35.01 6.29
C LEU A 792 8.85 -36.49 6.57
N GLU A 793 10.06 -37.01 6.29
CA GLU A 793 10.48 -38.35 6.70
C GLU A 793 10.42 -38.51 8.23
N ALA A 794 10.91 -37.52 8.98
CA ALA A 794 10.88 -37.56 10.44
C ALA A 794 9.46 -37.61 10.98
N GLU A 795 8.55 -36.83 10.41
CA GLU A 795 7.14 -36.80 10.78
C GLU A 795 6.45 -38.14 10.49
N ALA A 796 6.71 -38.72 9.32
CA ALA A 796 6.19 -40.03 8.94
C ALA A 796 6.72 -41.14 9.87
N ARG A 797 8.02 -41.11 10.21
CA ARG A 797 8.62 -42.08 11.17
C ARG A 797 8.06 -41.90 12.59
N GLU A 798 7.84 -40.68 13.03
CA GLU A 798 7.16 -40.40 14.29
C GLU A 798 5.75 -41.00 14.31
N THR A 799 4.97 -40.77 13.24
CA THR A 799 3.62 -41.32 13.06
C THR A 799 3.64 -42.86 13.01
N ALA A 800 4.71 -43.49 12.49
CA ALA A 800 4.91 -44.95 12.47
C ALA A 800 5.39 -45.49 13.84
N GLY A 801 5.69 -44.66 14.84
CA GLY A 801 6.23 -45.07 16.14
C GLY A 801 7.73 -45.34 16.10
N GLU A 802 8.48 -44.97 15.06
CA GLU A 802 9.93 -45.13 14.91
C GLU A 802 10.67 -43.94 15.55
N LEU A 803 10.46 -43.70 16.84
CA LEU A 803 10.83 -42.46 17.56
C LEU A 803 12.33 -42.14 17.54
N GLU A 804 13.21 -43.17 17.63
CA GLU A 804 14.67 -42.96 17.58
C GLU A 804 15.11 -42.44 16.19
N SER A 805 14.57 -43.03 15.13
CA SER A 805 14.87 -42.59 13.75
C SER A 805 14.33 -41.19 13.47
N ALA A 806 13.12 -40.87 13.95
CA ALA A 806 12.54 -39.54 13.85
C ALA A 806 13.38 -38.50 14.61
N LEU A 807 13.80 -38.82 15.84
CA LEU A 807 14.64 -37.95 16.67
C LEU A 807 15.99 -37.66 16.00
N ALA A 808 16.65 -38.66 15.42
CA ALA A 808 17.90 -38.49 14.69
C ALA A 808 17.75 -37.54 13.51
N LEU A 809 16.63 -37.64 12.78
CA LEU A 809 16.33 -36.75 11.64
C LEU A 809 16.05 -35.31 12.11
N TYR A 810 15.22 -35.11 13.13
CA TYR A 810 14.95 -33.77 13.69
C TYR A 810 16.20 -33.09 14.19
N ARG A 811 17.08 -33.82 14.92
CA ARG A 811 18.39 -33.28 15.37
C ARG A 811 19.27 -32.87 14.18
N ARG A 812 19.34 -33.71 13.17
CA ARG A 812 20.15 -33.42 11.96
C ARG A 812 19.66 -32.18 11.21
N CYS A 813 18.35 -31.95 11.17
CA CYS A 813 17.75 -30.79 10.53
C CYS A 813 17.76 -29.53 11.41
N GLY A 814 18.15 -29.61 12.68
CA GLY A 814 18.08 -28.50 13.62
C GLY A 814 16.66 -28.21 14.14
N ALA A 815 15.72 -29.15 14.00
CA ALA A 815 14.34 -29.05 14.49
C ALA A 815 14.28 -29.30 16.02
N THR A 816 14.89 -28.39 16.78
CA THR A 816 15.16 -28.54 18.22
C THR A 816 13.91 -28.68 19.08
N HIS A 817 12.82 -28.02 18.66
CA HIS A 817 11.54 -28.14 19.36
C HIS A 817 10.97 -29.56 19.26
N HIS A 818 10.95 -30.12 18.04
CA HIS A 818 10.46 -31.47 17.79
C HIS A 818 11.36 -32.53 18.47
N ALA A 819 12.68 -32.33 18.42
CA ALA A 819 13.62 -33.20 19.09
C ALA A 819 13.38 -33.23 20.61
N ARG A 820 13.28 -32.08 21.27
CA ARG A 820 13.02 -31.96 22.72
C ARG A 820 11.67 -32.59 23.13
N ARG A 821 10.64 -32.42 22.27
CA ARG A 821 9.31 -32.97 22.48
C ARG A 821 9.38 -34.50 22.54
N LEU A 822 10.08 -35.14 21.59
CA LEU A 822 10.27 -36.59 21.58
C LEU A 822 11.12 -37.10 22.76
N GLU A 823 12.18 -36.39 23.10
CA GLU A 823 13.04 -36.72 24.24
C GLU A 823 12.29 -36.66 25.59
N ALA A 824 11.33 -35.78 25.73
CA ALA A 824 10.52 -35.67 26.94
C ALA A 824 9.51 -36.83 27.11
N GLY A 825 9.55 -37.84 26.23
CA GLY A 825 8.70 -39.04 26.31
C GLY A 825 7.21 -38.75 26.11
N ARG A 826 6.85 -37.59 25.57
CA ARG A 826 5.46 -37.25 25.23
C ARG A 826 5.18 -37.78 23.82
N PRO A 827 4.35 -38.83 23.69
CA PRO A 827 3.86 -39.19 22.37
C PRO A 827 3.20 -37.96 21.77
N SER A 828 3.46 -37.69 20.48
CA SER A 828 2.71 -36.70 19.75
C SER A 828 1.24 -37.11 19.83
N LYS A 829 0.45 -36.48 20.66
CA LYS A 829 -0.97 -36.37 20.43
C LYS A 829 -1.14 -35.43 19.25
N ILE A 830 -1.04 -36.02 18.05
CA ILE A 830 -1.57 -35.44 16.85
C ILE A 830 -3.08 -35.45 17.01
N GLY A 831 -3.61 -34.42 17.60
CA GLY A 831 -5.04 -34.31 17.88
C GLY A 831 -5.27 -33.68 19.24
N THR A 832 -5.78 -32.47 19.25
CA THR A 832 -6.38 -31.68 20.33
C THR A 832 -5.45 -31.22 21.47
N SER A 833 -5.18 -29.91 21.49
CA SER A 833 -4.42 -29.16 22.50
C SER A 833 -5.10 -29.11 23.89
N ASN A 834 -6.19 -29.83 24.12
CA ASN A 834 -6.99 -29.75 25.34
C ASN A 834 -6.35 -30.43 26.59
N ASP A 835 -5.43 -31.38 26.42
CA ASP A 835 -4.94 -32.16 27.57
C ASP A 835 -3.72 -31.58 28.30
N VAL A 836 -2.89 -30.77 27.65
CA VAL A 836 -1.72 -30.13 28.29
C VAL A 836 -2.17 -28.96 29.15
N ASP A 837 -3.18 -28.23 28.68
CA ASP A 837 -3.76 -27.09 29.37
C ASP A 837 -4.63 -27.52 30.55
N ALA A 838 -5.29 -28.68 30.47
CA ALA A 838 -6.07 -29.25 31.57
C ALA A 838 -5.19 -29.64 32.76
N ALA A 839 -4.01 -30.21 32.56
CA ALA A 839 -3.07 -30.56 33.64
C ALA A 839 -2.46 -29.30 34.31
N LYS A 840 -2.16 -28.25 33.55
CA LYS A 840 -1.68 -26.99 34.11
C LYS A 840 -2.79 -26.22 34.82
N LEU A 841 -4.01 -26.27 34.32
CA LEU A 841 -5.18 -25.67 34.95
C LEU A 841 -5.59 -26.37 36.26
N ALA A 842 -5.29 -27.67 36.39
CA ALA A 842 -5.55 -28.41 37.60
C ALA A 842 -4.76 -27.91 38.83
N VAL A 843 -3.64 -27.21 38.66
CA VAL A 843 -2.83 -26.60 39.73
C VAL A 843 -3.44 -25.27 40.24
N LEU A 844 -4.39 -24.71 39.49
CA LEU A 844 -5.07 -23.48 39.87
C LEU A 844 -6.29 -23.78 40.75
N SER A 845 -6.55 -22.94 41.76
CA SER A 845 -7.82 -22.96 42.49
C SER A 845 -8.98 -22.60 41.53
N SER A 846 -10.22 -22.97 41.92
CA SER A 846 -11.40 -22.64 41.10
C SER A 846 -11.50 -21.14 40.81
N ARG A 847 -11.13 -20.31 41.80
CA ARG A 847 -11.15 -18.85 41.67
C ARG A 847 -10.04 -18.29 40.76
N GLU A 848 -8.85 -18.88 40.84
CA GLU A 848 -7.75 -18.55 39.94
C GLU A 848 -8.07 -18.93 38.47
N ARG A 849 -8.74 -20.05 38.24
CA ARG A 849 -9.22 -20.49 36.91
C ARG A 849 -10.20 -19.53 36.29
N GLU A 850 -11.20 -19.09 37.07
CA GLU A 850 -12.18 -18.09 36.61
C GLU A 850 -11.51 -16.76 36.19
N ILE A 851 -10.59 -16.27 37.04
CA ILE A 851 -9.86 -15.03 36.78
C ILE A 851 -8.93 -15.18 35.57
N VAL A 852 -8.23 -16.31 35.41
CA VAL A 852 -7.36 -16.61 34.28
C VAL A 852 -8.17 -16.69 33.00
N ALA A 853 -9.33 -17.32 32.97
CA ALA A 853 -10.18 -17.42 31.79
C ALA A 853 -10.65 -16.04 31.31
N LEU A 854 -11.09 -15.17 32.23
CA LEU A 854 -11.51 -13.80 31.90
C LEU A 854 -10.32 -12.94 31.46
N ALA A 855 -9.17 -13.08 32.11
CA ALA A 855 -7.96 -12.36 31.72
C ALA A 855 -7.42 -12.81 30.36
N ALA A 856 -7.50 -14.10 30.05
CA ALA A 856 -7.13 -14.69 28.76
C ALA A 856 -8.05 -14.24 27.63
N SER A 857 -9.34 -14.01 27.95
CA SER A 857 -10.34 -13.48 27.00
C SER A 857 -10.24 -11.95 26.80
N GLY A 858 -9.24 -11.29 27.38
CA GLY A 858 -8.94 -9.88 27.15
C GLY A 858 -9.56 -8.89 28.14
N HIS A 859 -10.34 -9.33 29.15
CA HIS A 859 -10.97 -8.44 30.14
C HIS A 859 -9.91 -7.75 31.01
N SER A 860 -10.01 -6.46 31.23
CA SER A 860 -9.17 -5.71 32.17
C SER A 860 -9.39 -6.17 33.62
N ASN A 861 -8.44 -5.86 34.53
CA ASN A 861 -8.60 -6.23 35.95
C ASN A 861 -9.84 -5.57 36.59
N LEU A 862 -10.23 -4.41 36.09
CA LEU A 862 -11.43 -3.70 36.54
C LEU A 862 -12.72 -4.43 36.12
N GLU A 863 -12.78 -4.88 34.85
CA GLU A 863 -13.91 -5.66 34.33
C GLU A 863 -14.04 -7.02 35.00
N ILE A 864 -12.89 -7.69 35.29
CA ILE A 864 -12.85 -8.96 36.04
C ILE A 864 -13.34 -8.73 37.46
N ALA A 865 -12.88 -7.66 38.12
CA ALA A 865 -13.31 -7.29 39.45
C ALA A 865 -14.84 -7.07 39.51
N HIS A 866 -15.38 -6.37 38.52
CA HIS A 866 -16.82 -6.13 38.39
C HIS A 866 -17.62 -7.40 38.12
N SER A 867 -17.19 -8.23 37.17
CA SER A 867 -17.88 -9.48 36.81
C SER A 867 -17.86 -10.54 37.91
N LEU A 868 -16.84 -10.54 38.75
CA LEU A 868 -16.66 -11.52 39.83
C LEU A 868 -17.01 -10.98 41.23
N PHE A 869 -17.48 -9.72 41.32
CA PHE A 869 -17.83 -9.04 42.60
C PHE A 869 -16.69 -9.06 43.65
N ILE A 870 -15.45 -8.77 43.19
CA ILE A 870 -14.27 -8.70 44.05
C ILE A 870 -13.49 -7.41 43.82
N SER A 871 -12.55 -7.07 44.72
CA SER A 871 -11.73 -5.87 44.53
C SER A 871 -10.69 -6.04 43.43
N HIS A 872 -10.33 -4.97 42.73
CA HIS A 872 -9.26 -4.93 41.71
C HIS A 872 -7.94 -5.50 42.28
N LYS A 873 -7.62 -5.17 43.55
CA LYS A 873 -6.43 -5.66 44.26
C LYS A 873 -6.47 -7.18 44.53
N THR A 874 -7.67 -7.73 44.64
CA THR A 874 -7.88 -9.18 44.78
C THR A 874 -7.65 -9.88 43.44
N VAL A 875 -8.06 -9.28 42.31
CA VAL A 875 -7.78 -9.80 40.98
C VAL A 875 -6.28 -9.82 40.70
N GLU A 876 -5.55 -8.76 41.04
CA GLU A 876 -4.09 -8.68 40.85
C GLU A 876 -3.37 -9.77 41.69
N LYS A 877 -3.78 -10.00 42.92
CA LYS A 877 -3.21 -11.04 43.79
C LYS A 877 -3.40 -12.44 43.20
N HIS A 878 -4.62 -12.72 42.70
CA HIS A 878 -4.92 -14.04 42.07
C HIS A 878 -4.20 -14.21 40.75
N LEU A 879 -4.08 -13.16 39.90
CA LEU A 879 -3.30 -13.22 38.69
C LEU A 879 -1.81 -13.44 38.97
N GLY A 880 -1.25 -12.75 39.94
CA GLY A 880 0.16 -12.97 40.34
C GLY A 880 0.43 -14.42 40.78
N SER A 881 -0.46 -15.01 41.61
CA SER A 881 -0.40 -16.40 42.00
C SER A 881 -0.56 -17.36 40.81
N ALA A 882 -1.50 -17.07 39.90
CA ALA A 882 -1.74 -17.86 38.72
C ALA A 882 -0.56 -17.81 37.74
N PHE A 883 0.07 -16.65 37.55
CA PHE A 883 1.29 -16.49 36.72
C PHE A 883 2.42 -17.38 37.24
N GLN A 884 2.62 -17.39 38.55
CA GLN A 884 3.65 -18.22 39.19
C GLN A 884 3.38 -19.73 39.02
N LYS A 885 2.11 -20.13 39.15
CA LYS A 885 1.69 -21.55 39.04
C LYS A 885 1.71 -22.03 37.58
N LEU A 886 1.39 -21.16 36.61
CA LEU A 886 1.40 -21.47 35.20
C LEU A 886 2.76 -21.29 34.51
N GLY A 887 3.73 -20.66 35.24
CA GLY A 887 5.05 -20.37 34.69
C GLY A 887 5.04 -19.31 33.59
N VAL A 888 4.08 -18.35 33.63
CA VAL A 888 3.97 -17.26 32.67
C VAL A 888 4.37 -15.94 33.32
N SER A 889 5.07 -15.09 32.59
CA SER A 889 5.60 -13.82 33.10
C SER A 889 4.71 -12.60 32.82
N SER A 890 3.68 -12.78 32.02
CA SER A 890 2.79 -11.67 31.62
C SER A 890 1.37 -12.14 31.33
N ARG A 891 0.44 -11.17 31.30
CA ARG A 891 -0.96 -11.41 30.93
C ARG A 891 -1.15 -11.98 29.51
N ARG A 892 -0.25 -11.63 28.57
CA ARG A 892 -0.23 -12.22 27.22
C ARG A 892 0.00 -13.73 27.25
N GLY A 893 0.78 -14.24 28.20
CA GLY A 893 1.00 -15.67 28.40
C GLY A 893 -0.23 -16.44 28.85
N LEU A 894 -1.33 -15.78 29.21
CA LEU A 894 -2.58 -16.43 29.58
C LEU A 894 -3.50 -16.72 28.39
N ARG A 895 -3.27 -16.15 27.21
CA ARG A 895 -4.13 -16.33 26.03
C ARG A 895 -4.46 -17.81 25.68
N PRO A 896 -3.56 -18.79 25.82
CA PRO A 896 -3.88 -20.19 25.60
C PRO A 896 -5.01 -20.72 26.50
N TYR A 897 -5.27 -20.07 27.63
CA TYR A 897 -6.25 -20.51 28.63
C TYR A 897 -7.62 -19.84 28.51
N ALA A 898 -7.91 -19.13 27.38
CA ALA A 898 -9.17 -18.39 27.17
C ALA A 898 -10.44 -19.30 27.14
N THR A 899 -10.31 -20.56 26.78
CA THR A 899 -11.43 -21.52 26.63
C THR A 899 -11.71 -22.37 27.85
N ALA A 900 -10.98 -22.18 28.94
CA ALA A 900 -11.08 -22.97 30.16
C ALA A 900 -12.32 -22.61 31.02
N ARG A 901 -13.51 -22.64 30.46
CA ARG A 901 -14.78 -22.60 31.20
C ARG A 901 -15.17 -24.03 31.61
N SER A 902 -15.17 -24.30 32.92
CA SER A 902 -15.66 -25.42 33.76
C SER A 902 -15.10 -26.80 33.46
#